data_d98cb8ea01e67397ce3c25236ec95988
#
_entry.id   d98cb8ea01e67397ce3c25236ec95988
#
_cell.length_a   1.000
_cell.length_b   1.000
_cell.length_c   1.000
_cell.angle_alpha   90.00
_cell.angle_beta   90.00
_cell.angle_gamma   90.00
#
_symmetry.space_group_name_H-M   'P 1'
#
loop_
_entity.id
_entity.type
_entity.pdbx_description
1 polymer ?
#
loop_
_entity_poly.entity_id
_entity_poly.type
_entity_poly.pdbx_seq_one_letter_code
_entity_poly.pdbx_strand_id
1 'polypeptide(L)'
;MMDQQKKRFFFNNRRFLSLFSAKRSCIFVLHSAVKELELALMKLRPANKMMYMRTFVVALILFVLAAGELKAQGWQFNFGGSKEDEGWAVLQTEDEGFIVVGFGESFGTDNDQNIFVVRTDIDGTILWTKYYDEGFQEQARSIIPTADGNYLIVGNIIGKPGERENIYLLKIDRKGGLLWSKQFGGAGNERANDVVLDSDGGFSVIGTSKNATEEDENILLVKFDAEGTATWSKTYGTPRKDEGKSITRIGEGYALLGNSRNETGFDNNIVLYRVDKLGNIIWERRIANSFREEGRSIITTQDGGLAIAGVINDNSDALIVKYDANGNQRWMRSIGDANVEEEANAITELKDGSLVITGLKLVSSVNVDLLVAKVDAKGNILWEKAIGDGEFTEEGRDIQATKAGGYIITGYNGQLLNTFNDLILVKTDGAGNTITNRVNGQVFVDRDNQCDFDNGESPLSGWIVKATKGIDVVYGTTNAEGHYSILLDTGIYNLKVLPPNRYWSTCSTEGVNVRLREFYDSLNIDFGAKAAVNCPFMEVDITTPFLAQCSEVDYIVNYCNTGTVTAQNAYVDLALDNKLTFQSASLSAEQLADGKLRFRLGNVAANGCGSFTVKTALDCNGVANGQTGLVSARVFPDTFCLDLDPRWDRSSIVVRGICKKDTVIFEIQNIGKGDMKERKKGIVVQDDIIMRGVNPTYQLQSGKSIEVAIPNPNGSTFRLFAEQSEGHPGRSLPTVAVEGCAEDGKPIITGQVTQFPENDQDPFVSIDIQEILSAVQSVALRGHPKGYGKQSTIDAKTDLTFTVIFQNSGSDTVQRVVIRDTLSQAIDPTTVIPGSSSHPYFLEVYEGGIVKITFDSINLLPANGGTAQKTYGFVEFRASQKPNNPTGTVIDNRATVYFDYRLPSGTNTVRWRIDHFPDFVRVLTSSQEVFVPGVKVDIYPNPFSEMVTLEVKGRQYNRLQLNVYDLSGKLIQQKFFNSNICHVYRDQLAAGIYSYQLISEGQLINTGKLIVR
;
A
#
# COMPACT_ATOMS: atom_id res chain seq x y z
N MET A 1 -30.63 1.11 47.66
CA MET A 1 -29.33 1.69 47.25
C MET A 1 -28.64 0.92 46.11
N MET A 2 -28.83 -0.39 45.98
CA MET A 2 -28.26 -1.17 44.85
C MET A 2 -28.93 -0.93 43.47
N ASP A 3 -30.18 -0.52 43.46
CA ASP A 3 -30.93 -0.35 42.21
C ASP A 3 -30.71 0.98 41.50
N GLN A 4 -30.33 2.02 42.22
CA GLN A 4 -29.94 3.31 41.62
C GLN A 4 -28.53 3.32 41.02
N GLN A 5 -27.60 2.50 41.51
CA GLN A 5 -26.29 2.34 40.89
C GLN A 5 -26.32 1.55 39.55
N LYS A 6 -27.24 0.56 39.48
CA LYS A 6 -27.45 -0.18 38.20
C LYS A 6 -28.02 0.70 37.10
N LYS A 7 -28.95 1.61 37.41
CA LYS A 7 -29.51 2.53 36.42
C LYS A 7 -28.51 3.61 35.96
N ARG A 8 -27.60 4.07 36.81
CA ARG A 8 -26.52 5.00 36.43
C ARG A 8 -25.47 4.33 35.52
N PHE A 9 -25.19 3.06 35.74
CA PHE A 9 -24.24 2.33 34.91
C PHE A 9 -24.78 2.05 33.49
N PHE A 10 -26.08 1.78 33.34
CA PHE A 10 -26.72 1.61 32.04
C PHE A 10 -26.92 2.91 31.24
N PHE A 11 -27.14 4.05 31.94
CA PHE A 11 -27.30 5.34 31.26
C PHE A 11 -25.96 5.91 30.75
N ASN A 12 -24.86 5.68 31.45
CA ASN A 12 -23.52 6.09 30.98
C ASN A 12 -23.02 5.22 29.80
N ASN A 13 -23.44 3.96 29.71
CA ASN A 13 -23.06 3.12 28.55
C ASN A 13 -23.81 3.49 27.25
N ARG A 14 -24.99 4.12 27.32
CA ARG A 14 -25.65 4.66 26.11
C ARG A 14 -24.93 5.89 25.55
N ARG A 15 -24.28 6.69 26.36
CA ARG A 15 -23.42 7.79 25.89
C ARG A 15 -22.11 7.30 25.26
N PHE A 16 -21.59 6.17 25.72
CA PHE A 16 -20.40 5.57 25.13
C PHE A 16 -20.68 4.96 23.73
N LEU A 17 -21.91 4.47 23.48
CA LEU A 17 -22.32 3.95 22.18
C LEU A 17 -22.65 5.03 21.15
N SER A 18 -22.92 6.27 21.57
CA SER A 18 -23.18 7.39 20.65
C SER A 18 -21.90 8.04 20.06
N LEU A 19 -20.73 7.73 20.60
CA LEU A 19 -19.42 8.15 20.06
C LEU A 19 -18.94 7.27 18.86
N PHE A 20 -19.69 6.18 18.54
CA PHE A 20 -19.30 5.22 17.48
C PHE A 20 -20.15 5.30 16.21
N SER A 21 -20.83 6.43 15.94
CA SER A 21 -21.75 6.53 14.79
C SER A 21 -21.05 6.72 13.41
N ALA A 22 -19.72 6.67 13.31
CA ALA A 22 -18.98 7.05 12.11
C ALA A 22 -18.47 5.90 11.21
N LYS A 23 -18.74 4.61 11.52
CA LYS A 23 -18.31 3.50 10.63
C LYS A 23 -19.44 2.46 10.42
N ARG A 24 -20.29 2.67 9.41
CA ARG A 24 -21.44 1.79 9.12
C ARG A 24 -21.10 0.32 8.85
N SER A 25 -19.94 -0.03 8.34
CA SER A 25 -19.58 -1.43 8.04
C SER A 25 -19.07 -2.21 9.27
N CYS A 26 -18.38 -1.59 10.21
CA CYS A 26 -17.98 -2.23 11.47
C CYS A 26 -19.14 -2.39 12.45
N ILE A 27 -20.15 -1.51 12.39
CA ILE A 27 -21.32 -1.52 13.29
C ILE A 27 -22.20 -2.75 13.06
N PHE A 28 -22.33 -3.23 11.82
CA PHE A 28 -23.16 -4.42 11.52
C PHE A 28 -22.53 -5.71 12.08
N VAL A 29 -21.21 -5.85 12.00
CA VAL A 29 -20.48 -6.99 12.57
C VAL A 29 -20.46 -6.91 14.10
N LEU A 30 -20.26 -5.72 14.67
CA LEU A 30 -20.32 -5.50 16.13
C LEU A 30 -21.75 -5.72 16.67
N HIS A 31 -22.77 -5.27 15.96
CA HIS A 31 -24.18 -5.45 16.38
C HIS A 31 -24.60 -6.91 16.39
N SER A 32 -24.12 -7.70 15.42
CA SER A 32 -24.35 -9.15 15.37
C SER A 32 -23.60 -9.86 16.50
N ALA A 33 -22.32 -9.52 16.72
CA ALA A 33 -21.49 -10.11 17.77
C ALA A 33 -22.00 -9.74 19.19
N VAL A 34 -22.47 -8.53 19.40
CA VAL A 34 -23.06 -8.09 20.67
C VAL A 34 -24.37 -8.82 20.96
N LYS A 35 -25.21 -9.06 19.94
CA LYS A 35 -26.45 -9.83 20.10
C LYS A 35 -26.20 -11.31 20.43
N GLU A 36 -25.21 -11.94 19.76
CA GLU A 36 -24.84 -13.31 20.08
C GLU A 36 -24.22 -13.42 21.48
N LEU A 37 -23.43 -12.42 21.89
CA LEU A 37 -22.86 -12.37 23.23
C LEU A 37 -23.93 -12.13 24.30
N GLU A 38 -24.91 -11.27 24.06
CA GLU A 38 -26.08 -11.12 24.98
C GLU A 38 -26.82 -12.43 25.16
N LEU A 39 -27.07 -13.17 24.06
CA LEU A 39 -27.72 -14.48 24.11
C LEU A 39 -26.85 -15.54 24.84
N ALA A 40 -25.54 -15.51 24.68
CA ALA A 40 -24.62 -16.40 25.37
C ALA A 40 -24.51 -16.06 26.87
N LEU A 41 -24.47 -14.77 27.22
CA LEU A 41 -24.39 -14.28 28.60
C LEU A 41 -25.69 -14.54 29.39
N MET A 42 -26.84 -14.63 28.70
CA MET A 42 -28.11 -15.00 29.39
C MET A 42 -28.10 -16.44 29.90
N LYS A 43 -27.26 -17.31 29.36
CA LYS A 43 -27.16 -18.74 29.74
C LYS A 43 -26.14 -19.03 30.84
N LEU A 44 -25.36 -18.05 31.31
CA LEU A 44 -24.30 -18.23 32.30
C LEU A 44 -24.78 -17.90 33.74
N ARG A 45 -24.16 -18.58 34.74
CA ARG A 45 -24.41 -18.26 36.15
C ARG A 45 -23.85 -16.88 36.54
N PRO A 46 -24.45 -16.17 37.52
CA PRO A 46 -24.11 -14.76 37.81
C PRO A 46 -22.64 -14.44 38.11
N ALA A 47 -21.91 -15.40 38.73
CA ALA A 47 -20.49 -15.21 39.06
C ALA A 47 -19.58 -15.18 37.79
N ASN A 48 -19.94 -15.94 36.76
CA ASN A 48 -19.13 -16.00 35.53
C ASN A 48 -19.41 -14.83 34.60
N LYS A 49 -20.62 -14.24 34.63
CA LYS A 49 -20.99 -13.08 33.83
C LYS A 49 -20.09 -11.88 34.02
N MET A 50 -19.62 -11.64 35.23
CA MET A 50 -18.78 -10.48 35.56
C MET A 50 -17.32 -10.67 35.09
N MET A 51 -16.83 -11.90 35.07
CA MET A 51 -15.50 -12.25 34.58
C MET A 51 -15.45 -12.16 33.05
N TYR A 52 -16.41 -12.74 32.34
CA TYR A 52 -16.46 -12.67 30.87
C TYR A 52 -16.70 -11.25 30.35
N MET A 53 -17.52 -10.44 31.05
CA MET A 53 -17.74 -9.04 30.70
C MET A 53 -16.49 -8.19 30.91
N ARG A 54 -15.68 -8.47 31.95
CA ARG A 54 -14.37 -7.81 32.16
C ARG A 54 -13.38 -8.19 31.06
N THR A 55 -13.28 -9.48 30.73
CA THR A 55 -12.40 -9.97 29.66
C THR A 55 -12.79 -9.42 28.29
N PHE A 56 -14.11 -9.31 28.00
CA PHE A 56 -14.59 -8.73 26.75
C PHE A 56 -14.34 -7.21 26.67
N VAL A 57 -14.53 -6.47 27.77
CA VAL A 57 -14.23 -5.03 27.80
C VAL A 57 -12.72 -4.79 27.67
N VAL A 58 -11.88 -5.62 28.29
CA VAL A 58 -10.42 -5.55 28.12
C VAL A 58 -10.01 -5.94 26.70
N ALA A 59 -10.61 -6.98 26.10
CA ALA A 59 -10.36 -7.36 24.73
C ALA A 59 -10.85 -6.31 23.72
N LEU A 60 -12.00 -5.65 23.98
CA LEU A 60 -12.50 -4.56 23.16
C LEU A 60 -11.63 -3.29 23.29
N ILE A 61 -11.14 -2.99 24.50
CA ILE A 61 -10.18 -1.89 24.71
C ILE A 61 -8.84 -2.22 24.03
N LEU A 62 -8.35 -3.45 24.13
CA LEU A 62 -7.14 -3.89 23.44
C LEU A 62 -7.33 -3.93 21.90
N PHE A 63 -8.53 -4.27 21.42
CA PHE A 63 -8.86 -4.21 19.98
C PHE A 63 -8.97 -2.77 19.47
N VAL A 64 -9.52 -1.84 20.26
CA VAL A 64 -9.57 -0.41 19.94
C VAL A 64 -8.18 0.22 20.02
N LEU A 65 -7.32 -0.25 20.93
CA LEU A 65 -5.92 0.17 21.02
C LEU A 65 -5.03 -0.50 19.95
N ALA A 66 -5.40 -1.69 19.46
CA ALA A 66 -4.70 -2.39 18.38
C ALA A 66 -5.19 -1.99 16.97
N ALA A 67 -6.37 -1.41 16.85
CA ALA A 67 -6.79 -0.68 15.66
C ALA A 67 -6.09 0.68 15.66
N GLY A 68 -4.76 0.68 15.70
CA GLY A 68 -3.95 1.85 15.41
C GLY A 68 -4.39 2.36 14.04
N GLU A 69 -5.04 3.51 14.01
CA GLU A 69 -5.24 4.22 12.76
C GLU A 69 -3.86 4.34 12.11
N LEU A 70 -3.71 3.87 10.89
CA LEU A 70 -2.64 4.31 10.01
C LEU A 70 -2.80 5.83 9.96
N LYS A 71 -2.02 6.54 10.79
CA LYS A 71 -1.97 7.99 10.76
C LYS A 71 -1.41 8.32 9.38
N ALA A 72 -2.25 8.87 8.51
CA ALA A 72 -1.75 9.53 7.33
C ALA A 72 -0.78 10.60 7.82
N GLN A 73 0.50 10.39 7.57
CA GLN A 73 1.55 11.29 8.06
C GLN A 73 1.41 12.60 7.32
N GLY A 74 1.29 13.72 8.05
CA GLY A 74 1.35 15.04 7.47
C GLY A 74 2.78 15.37 7.04
N TRP A 75 2.93 16.31 6.11
CA TRP A 75 4.23 16.81 5.66
C TRP A 75 4.11 18.27 5.23
N GLN A 76 5.24 18.97 5.17
CA GLN A 76 5.33 20.32 4.65
C GLN A 76 6.51 20.45 3.71
N PHE A 77 6.29 21.16 2.62
CA PHE A 77 7.30 21.54 1.65
C PHE A 77 7.18 23.00 1.27
N ASN A 78 8.33 23.63 1.04
CA ASN A 78 8.46 24.97 0.52
C ASN A 78 8.91 24.91 -0.93
N PHE A 79 8.31 25.76 -1.75
CA PHE A 79 8.61 25.85 -3.17
C PHE A 79 8.80 27.32 -3.53
N GLY A 80 9.99 27.68 -3.94
CA GLY A 80 10.32 29.05 -4.27
C GLY A 80 11.77 29.17 -4.73
N GLY A 81 12.21 30.39 -4.87
CA GLY A 81 13.56 30.69 -5.26
C GLY A 81 14.17 31.82 -4.44
N SER A 82 14.78 32.82 -5.08
CA SER A 82 15.44 33.91 -4.38
C SER A 82 14.59 35.17 -4.25
N LYS A 83 13.31 35.13 -4.60
CA LYS A 83 12.37 36.23 -4.59
C LYS A 83 11.02 35.79 -4.06
N GLU A 84 9.99 36.66 -4.21
CA GLU A 84 8.65 36.43 -3.70
C GLU A 84 7.90 35.37 -4.51
N ASP A 85 7.46 34.29 -3.84
CA ASP A 85 6.69 33.19 -4.41
C ASP A 85 5.56 32.83 -3.43
N GLU A 86 4.28 32.96 -3.83
CA GLU A 86 3.14 32.71 -2.96
C GLU A 86 2.15 31.69 -3.55
N GLY A 87 1.61 30.81 -2.71
CA GLY A 87 0.51 29.92 -3.03
C GLY A 87 -0.84 30.53 -2.68
N TRP A 88 -1.79 30.53 -3.61
CA TRP A 88 -3.12 31.13 -3.41
C TRP A 88 -4.26 30.12 -3.39
N ALA A 89 -4.17 29.05 -4.17
CA ALA A 89 -5.19 28.02 -4.18
C ALA A 89 -4.58 26.63 -4.38
N VAL A 90 -5.16 25.62 -3.74
CA VAL A 90 -4.74 24.23 -3.80
C VAL A 90 -5.91 23.34 -4.19
N LEU A 91 -5.64 22.32 -5.03
CA LEU A 91 -6.61 21.31 -5.42
C LEU A 91 -6.02 19.91 -5.27
N GLN A 92 -6.74 18.99 -4.61
CA GLN A 92 -6.41 17.58 -4.70
C GLN A 92 -6.87 17.01 -6.04
N THR A 93 -5.95 16.41 -6.78
CA THR A 93 -6.19 15.89 -8.12
C THR A 93 -6.80 14.48 -8.12
N GLU A 94 -7.18 13.97 -9.29
CA GLU A 94 -7.80 12.64 -9.39
C GLU A 94 -6.88 11.50 -8.95
N ASP A 95 -5.58 11.61 -9.23
CA ASP A 95 -4.52 10.69 -8.85
C ASP A 95 -4.02 10.88 -7.39
N GLU A 96 -4.84 11.58 -6.58
CA GLU A 96 -4.61 11.85 -5.16
C GLU A 96 -3.41 12.75 -4.83
N GLY A 97 -2.69 13.23 -5.84
CA GLY A 97 -1.66 14.26 -5.69
C GLY A 97 -2.27 15.66 -5.53
N PHE A 98 -1.46 16.69 -5.65
CA PHE A 98 -1.89 18.08 -5.43
C PHE A 98 -1.40 19.00 -6.53
N ILE A 99 -2.20 20.00 -6.88
CA ILE A 99 -1.82 21.13 -7.72
C ILE A 99 -2.05 22.41 -6.95
N VAL A 100 -1.03 23.26 -6.93
CA VAL A 100 -1.04 24.58 -6.28
C VAL A 100 -0.82 25.63 -7.33
N VAL A 101 -1.55 26.73 -7.21
CA VAL A 101 -1.40 27.89 -8.08
C VAL A 101 -1.19 29.14 -7.24
N GLY A 102 -0.45 30.05 -7.79
CA GLY A 102 -0.15 31.33 -7.19
C GLY A 102 0.63 32.22 -8.12
N PHE A 103 1.56 32.99 -7.59
CA PHE A 103 2.50 33.76 -8.37
C PHE A 103 3.93 33.59 -7.88
N GLY A 104 4.91 33.81 -8.74
CA GLY A 104 6.32 33.77 -8.40
C GLY A 104 7.11 34.80 -9.19
N GLU A 105 8.06 35.45 -8.51
CA GLU A 105 9.05 36.36 -9.08
C GLU A 105 10.40 35.68 -9.30
N SER A 106 10.59 34.49 -8.73
CA SER A 106 11.82 33.70 -8.85
C SER A 106 12.00 33.04 -10.21
N PHE A 107 10.92 32.95 -10.97
CA PHE A 107 10.84 32.15 -12.20
C PHE A 107 10.38 33.06 -13.35
N GLY A 108 11.05 33.00 -14.47
CA GLY A 108 10.84 33.88 -15.64
C GLY A 108 12.13 34.57 -16.07
N THR A 109 12.04 35.42 -17.10
CA THR A 109 13.22 36.08 -17.68
C THR A 109 13.37 37.54 -17.30
N ASP A 110 12.33 38.17 -16.78
CA ASP A 110 12.19 39.63 -16.64
C ASP A 110 11.99 40.17 -15.21
N ASN A 111 11.97 39.31 -14.23
CA ASN A 111 11.84 39.67 -12.80
C ASN A 111 10.50 40.30 -12.42
N ASP A 112 9.44 39.91 -13.06
CA ASP A 112 8.05 40.29 -12.74
C ASP A 112 7.27 39.12 -12.13
N GLN A 113 6.01 39.37 -11.80
CA GLN A 113 5.13 38.35 -11.20
C GLN A 113 4.51 37.50 -12.30
N ASN A 114 4.81 36.22 -12.30
CA ASN A 114 4.27 35.24 -13.22
C ASN A 114 3.37 34.25 -12.50
N ILE A 115 2.35 33.70 -13.17
CA ILE A 115 1.59 32.59 -12.60
C ILE A 115 2.53 31.40 -12.40
N PHE A 116 2.67 30.97 -11.15
CA PHE A 116 3.46 29.83 -10.74
C PHE A 116 2.56 28.66 -10.36
N VAL A 117 2.84 27.47 -10.94
CA VAL A 117 2.06 26.26 -10.69
C VAL A 117 2.98 25.12 -10.31
N VAL A 118 2.68 24.50 -9.17
CA VAL A 118 3.40 23.33 -8.66
C VAL A 118 2.46 22.12 -8.66
N ARG A 119 2.90 21.04 -9.26
CA ARG A 119 2.19 19.75 -9.28
C ARG A 119 2.99 18.70 -8.52
N THR A 120 2.40 18.08 -7.49
CA THR A 120 3.04 17.06 -6.69
C THR A 120 2.29 15.72 -6.74
N ASP A 121 2.95 14.63 -6.42
CA ASP A 121 2.29 13.37 -6.07
C ASP A 121 1.68 13.47 -4.64
N ILE A 122 1.08 12.37 -4.18
CA ILE A 122 0.44 12.27 -2.86
C ILE A 122 1.42 12.46 -1.69
N ASP A 123 2.72 12.21 -1.92
CA ASP A 123 3.79 12.36 -0.93
C ASP A 123 4.43 13.75 -0.94
N GLY A 124 3.96 14.66 -1.80
CA GLY A 124 4.51 16.00 -1.96
C GLY A 124 5.73 16.06 -2.90
N THR A 125 6.11 14.95 -3.54
CA THR A 125 7.20 14.95 -4.53
C THR A 125 6.76 15.73 -5.77
N ILE A 126 7.57 16.69 -6.21
CA ILE A 126 7.29 17.48 -7.40
C ILE A 126 7.24 16.57 -8.65
N LEU A 127 6.14 16.61 -9.37
CA LEU A 127 5.99 15.98 -10.69
C LEU A 127 6.39 16.94 -11.80
N TRP A 128 5.96 18.18 -11.68
CA TRP A 128 6.37 19.27 -12.54
C TRP A 128 6.08 20.64 -11.87
N THR A 129 6.81 21.65 -12.33
CA THR A 129 6.54 23.06 -12.07
C THR A 129 6.38 23.78 -13.39
N LYS A 130 5.52 24.76 -13.45
CA LYS A 130 5.30 25.62 -14.62
C LYS A 130 5.11 27.06 -14.19
N TYR A 131 5.52 27.96 -15.02
CA TYR A 131 5.17 29.37 -14.94
C TYR A 131 4.59 29.82 -16.29
N TYR A 132 3.67 30.75 -16.24
CA TYR A 132 2.98 31.32 -17.42
C TYR A 132 3.16 32.80 -17.35
N ASP A 133 3.74 33.33 -18.42
CA ASP A 133 4.24 34.69 -18.56
C ASP A 133 3.72 35.21 -19.91
N GLU A 134 2.67 36.04 -19.90
CA GLU A 134 2.05 36.62 -21.08
C GLU A 134 1.92 38.16 -21.00
N GLY A 135 2.33 38.77 -19.87
CA GLY A 135 2.18 40.19 -19.65
C GLY A 135 3.30 40.82 -18.83
N PHE A 136 2.97 41.81 -18.01
CA PHE A 136 3.88 42.48 -17.09
C PHE A 136 3.73 41.94 -15.65
N GLN A 137 2.50 41.58 -15.27
CA GLN A 137 2.22 40.94 -13.99
C GLN A 137 1.05 39.98 -14.15
N GLU A 138 1.22 38.72 -13.70
CA GLU A 138 0.17 37.72 -13.66
C GLU A 138 0.12 37.08 -12.26
N GLN A 139 -1.09 36.96 -11.72
CA GLN A 139 -1.33 36.34 -10.43
C GLN A 139 -2.49 35.36 -10.53
N ALA A 140 -2.28 34.08 -10.23
CA ALA A 140 -3.38 33.13 -10.04
C ALA A 140 -4.06 33.36 -8.67
N ARG A 141 -5.38 33.20 -8.61
CA ARG A 141 -6.20 33.36 -7.41
C ARG A 141 -6.98 32.11 -7.04
N SER A 142 -7.47 31.38 -8.01
CA SER A 142 -8.26 30.18 -7.78
C SER A 142 -8.06 29.17 -8.92
N ILE A 143 -8.28 27.87 -8.64
CA ILE A 143 -8.18 26.77 -9.59
C ILE A 143 -9.34 25.80 -9.41
N ILE A 144 -9.91 25.34 -10.53
CA ILE A 144 -10.94 24.28 -10.53
C ILE A 144 -10.61 23.19 -11.57
N PRO A 145 -11.04 21.92 -11.32
CA PRO A 145 -11.04 20.91 -12.35
C PRO A 145 -12.17 21.18 -13.35
N THR A 146 -11.93 20.92 -14.62
CA THR A 146 -12.93 21.01 -15.68
C THR A 146 -13.49 19.64 -16.07
N ALA A 147 -14.66 19.59 -16.71
CA ALA A 147 -15.36 18.34 -17.03
C ALA A 147 -14.55 17.41 -17.98
N ASP A 148 -13.62 17.96 -18.75
CA ASP A 148 -12.68 17.21 -19.62
C ASP A 148 -11.44 16.71 -18.89
N GLY A 149 -11.39 16.90 -17.56
CA GLY A 149 -10.30 16.43 -16.69
C GLY A 149 -9.03 17.30 -16.75
N ASN A 150 -9.11 18.49 -17.29
CA ASN A 150 -8.09 19.53 -17.28
C ASN A 150 -8.30 20.49 -16.11
N TYR A 151 -7.54 21.59 -16.07
CA TYR A 151 -7.65 22.60 -15.02
C TYR A 151 -7.90 23.98 -15.61
N LEU A 152 -8.78 24.73 -14.98
CA LEU A 152 -8.98 26.16 -15.22
C LEU A 152 -8.42 26.95 -14.03
N ILE A 153 -7.51 27.86 -14.30
CA ILE A 153 -6.93 28.81 -13.36
C ILE A 153 -7.53 30.17 -13.68
N VAL A 154 -7.95 30.88 -12.64
CA VAL A 154 -8.38 32.26 -12.78
C VAL A 154 -7.53 33.17 -11.92
N GLY A 155 -7.34 34.37 -12.40
CA GLY A 155 -6.53 35.37 -11.73
C GLY A 155 -6.54 36.71 -12.44
N ASN A 156 -5.44 37.43 -12.34
CA ASN A 156 -5.33 38.82 -12.81
C ASN A 156 -4.12 38.98 -13.70
N ILE A 157 -4.20 39.89 -14.67
CA ILE A 157 -3.10 40.24 -15.57
C ILE A 157 -3.03 41.74 -15.78
N ILE A 158 -1.82 42.27 -15.75
CA ILE A 158 -1.47 43.59 -16.27
C ILE A 158 -0.57 43.37 -17.50
N GLY A 159 -1.08 43.67 -18.69
CA GLY A 159 -0.38 43.38 -19.93
C GLY A 159 0.93 44.16 -20.10
N LYS A 160 0.95 45.44 -19.72
CA LYS A 160 2.15 46.31 -19.76
C LYS A 160 2.16 47.29 -18.58
N PRO A 161 3.31 47.79 -18.18
CA PRO A 161 3.40 48.79 -17.12
C PRO A 161 2.48 50.00 -17.43
N GLY A 162 1.57 50.30 -16.47
CA GLY A 162 0.60 51.39 -16.59
C GLY A 162 -0.71 51.03 -17.32
N GLU A 163 -0.87 49.82 -17.82
CA GLU A 163 -2.15 49.31 -18.30
C GLU A 163 -3.08 48.92 -17.13
N ARG A 164 -4.35 48.72 -17.43
CA ARG A 164 -5.38 48.27 -16.49
C ARG A 164 -5.24 46.81 -16.15
N GLU A 165 -5.63 46.46 -14.99
CA GLU A 165 -5.70 45.07 -14.53
C GLU A 165 -6.98 44.42 -15.11
N ASN A 166 -6.85 43.25 -15.70
CA ASN A 166 -7.95 42.47 -16.25
C ASN A 166 -8.04 41.10 -15.58
N ILE A 167 -9.23 40.50 -15.58
CA ILE A 167 -9.39 39.06 -15.25
C ILE A 167 -8.62 38.26 -16.29
N TYR A 168 -7.84 37.30 -15.79
CA TYR A 168 -7.06 36.37 -16.61
C TYR A 168 -7.55 34.94 -16.39
N LEU A 169 -7.83 34.27 -17.49
CA LEU A 169 -8.31 32.88 -17.56
C LEU A 169 -7.27 32.03 -18.26
N LEU A 170 -6.85 30.96 -17.63
CA LEU A 170 -5.80 30.06 -18.12
C LEU A 170 -6.29 28.63 -18.03
N LYS A 171 -6.46 27.94 -19.17
CA LYS A 171 -6.77 26.50 -19.18
C LYS A 171 -5.53 25.71 -19.53
N ILE A 172 -5.21 24.74 -18.66
CA ILE A 172 -4.03 23.87 -18.79
C ILE A 172 -4.45 22.41 -18.76
N ASP A 173 -3.67 21.55 -19.43
CA ASP A 173 -3.84 20.11 -19.34
C ASP A 173 -3.23 19.54 -18.05
N ARG A 174 -3.40 18.25 -17.82
CA ARG A 174 -2.87 17.54 -16.62
C ARG A 174 -1.35 17.56 -16.50
N LYS A 175 -0.63 17.85 -17.60
CA LYS A 175 0.85 17.94 -17.66
C LYS A 175 1.37 19.37 -17.57
N GLY A 176 0.47 20.33 -17.35
CA GLY A 176 0.79 21.76 -17.34
C GLY A 176 0.97 22.35 -18.75
N GLY A 177 0.51 21.66 -19.80
CA GLY A 177 0.49 22.23 -21.13
C GLY A 177 -0.62 23.28 -21.28
N LEU A 178 -0.28 24.48 -21.76
CA LEU A 178 -1.26 25.53 -22.01
C LEU A 178 -2.20 25.10 -23.14
N LEU A 179 -3.51 25.07 -22.87
CA LEU A 179 -4.53 24.79 -23.86
C LEU A 179 -5.06 26.10 -24.51
N TRP A 180 -5.38 27.06 -23.68
CA TRP A 180 -5.73 28.41 -24.05
C TRP A 180 -5.62 29.39 -22.88
N SER A 181 -5.43 30.68 -23.20
CA SER A 181 -5.55 31.80 -22.27
C SER A 181 -6.52 32.84 -22.78
N LYS A 182 -7.21 33.55 -21.90
CA LYS A 182 -8.13 34.63 -22.25
C LYS A 182 -8.14 35.72 -21.17
N GLN A 183 -8.42 36.93 -21.61
CA GLN A 183 -8.60 38.08 -20.73
C GLN A 183 -10.04 38.57 -20.81
N PHE A 184 -10.57 39.06 -19.69
CA PHE A 184 -11.85 39.74 -19.60
C PHE A 184 -11.67 41.03 -18.83
N GLY A 185 -12.04 42.13 -19.44
CA GLY A 185 -11.97 43.44 -18.86
C GLY A 185 -12.37 44.52 -19.83
N GLY A 186 -12.37 45.75 -19.34
CA GLY A 186 -12.81 46.91 -20.12
C GLY A 186 -11.90 48.13 -19.93
N ALA A 187 -12.53 49.30 -19.78
CA ALA A 187 -11.82 50.55 -19.50
C ALA A 187 -11.47 50.74 -18.01
N GLY A 188 -11.97 49.83 -17.16
CA GLY A 188 -11.72 49.80 -15.71
C GLY A 188 -10.61 48.85 -15.31
N ASN A 189 -10.53 48.58 -13.99
CA ASN A 189 -9.78 47.46 -13.47
C ASN A 189 -10.77 46.35 -13.08
N GLU A 190 -10.57 45.15 -13.63
CA GLU A 190 -11.36 43.99 -13.31
C GLU A 190 -10.45 42.92 -12.69
N ARG A 191 -10.74 42.49 -11.45
CA ARG A 191 -9.99 41.49 -10.72
C ARG A 191 -10.85 40.27 -10.50
N ALA A 192 -10.28 39.07 -10.67
CA ALA A 192 -10.87 37.81 -10.25
C ALA A 192 -10.34 37.41 -8.87
N ASN A 193 -11.19 36.85 -8.02
CA ASN A 193 -10.82 36.32 -6.73
C ASN A 193 -11.14 34.82 -6.60
N ASP A 194 -12.25 34.36 -7.18
CA ASP A 194 -12.67 32.96 -7.04
C ASP A 194 -13.52 32.50 -8.24
N VAL A 195 -13.61 31.18 -8.42
CA VAL A 195 -14.32 30.54 -9.55
C VAL A 195 -15.04 29.26 -9.14
N VAL A 196 -16.22 29.04 -9.74
CA VAL A 196 -16.96 27.78 -9.61
C VAL A 196 -17.30 27.19 -10.97
N LEU A 197 -17.20 25.87 -11.06
CA LEU A 197 -17.67 25.11 -12.22
C LEU A 197 -19.20 25.07 -12.23
N ASP A 198 -19.82 25.34 -13.38
CA ASP A 198 -21.26 25.30 -13.54
C ASP A 198 -21.77 23.94 -14.07
N SER A 199 -23.06 23.67 -13.90
CA SER A 199 -23.67 22.41 -14.34
C SER A 199 -23.75 22.25 -15.85
N ASP A 200 -23.61 23.35 -16.61
CA ASP A 200 -23.61 23.37 -18.07
C ASP A 200 -22.19 23.15 -18.66
N GLY A 201 -21.17 22.97 -17.83
CA GLY A 201 -19.78 22.80 -18.21
C GLY A 201 -19.02 24.13 -18.38
N GLY A 202 -19.70 25.27 -18.30
CA GLY A 202 -19.10 26.59 -18.19
C GLY A 202 -18.67 26.86 -16.74
N PHE A 203 -18.31 28.12 -16.47
CA PHE A 203 -17.86 28.51 -15.13
C PHE A 203 -18.25 29.96 -14.79
N SER A 204 -18.33 30.27 -13.52
CA SER A 204 -18.66 31.61 -13.05
C SER A 204 -17.57 32.14 -12.14
N VAL A 205 -17.11 33.37 -12.40
CA VAL A 205 -16.02 34.04 -11.69
C VAL A 205 -16.60 35.20 -10.87
N ILE A 206 -16.23 35.27 -9.61
CA ILE A 206 -16.46 36.43 -8.76
C ILE A 206 -15.18 37.26 -8.65
N GLY A 207 -15.37 38.55 -8.53
CA GLY A 207 -14.27 39.49 -8.33
C GLY A 207 -14.72 40.87 -8.07
N THR A 208 -13.92 41.84 -8.48
CA THR A 208 -14.15 43.29 -8.26
C THR A 208 -13.97 44.02 -9.58
N SER A 209 -14.89 44.93 -9.89
CA SER A 209 -14.77 45.87 -10.99
C SER A 209 -14.70 47.29 -10.49
N LYS A 210 -13.73 48.05 -10.99
CA LYS A 210 -13.57 49.48 -10.73
C LYS A 210 -13.69 50.25 -12.05
N ASN A 211 -14.66 51.14 -12.10
CA ASN A 211 -14.87 51.93 -13.28
C ASN A 211 -13.73 52.96 -13.52
N ALA A 212 -13.42 53.27 -14.77
CA ALA A 212 -12.33 54.21 -15.12
C ALA A 212 -12.54 55.65 -14.65
N THR A 213 -13.78 56.03 -14.37
CA THR A 213 -14.20 57.41 -14.09
C THR A 213 -14.76 57.60 -12.67
N GLU A 214 -14.95 56.50 -11.92
CA GLU A 214 -15.54 56.48 -10.60
C GLU A 214 -14.55 55.93 -9.58
N GLU A 215 -14.59 56.41 -8.32
CA GLU A 215 -13.79 55.83 -7.25
C GLU A 215 -14.43 54.54 -6.70
N ASP A 216 -15.62 54.18 -7.19
CA ASP A 216 -16.39 53.05 -6.70
C ASP A 216 -15.87 51.72 -7.23
N GLU A 217 -15.65 50.78 -6.34
CA GLU A 217 -15.40 49.38 -6.64
C GLU A 217 -16.67 48.58 -6.35
N ASN A 218 -17.06 47.66 -7.26
CA ASN A 218 -18.26 46.85 -7.13
C ASN A 218 -17.94 45.38 -7.24
N ILE A 219 -18.70 44.52 -6.55
CA ILE A 219 -18.64 43.08 -6.70
C ILE A 219 -19.03 42.74 -8.14
N LEU A 220 -18.15 42.01 -8.83
CA LEU A 220 -18.35 41.59 -10.20
C LEU A 220 -18.64 40.07 -10.23
N LEU A 221 -19.68 39.67 -10.96
CA LEU A 221 -19.95 38.28 -11.32
C LEU A 221 -19.98 38.16 -12.83
N VAL A 222 -19.15 37.26 -13.37
CA VAL A 222 -19.09 36.99 -14.80
C VAL A 222 -19.33 35.50 -15.04
N LYS A 223 -20.27 35.17 -15.93
CA LYS A 223 -20.52 33.82 -16.42
C LYS A 223 -19.79 33.61 -17.73
N PHE A 224 -19.03 32.50 -17.83
CA PHE A 224 -18.35 32.08 -19.05
C PHE A 224 -18.91 30.73 -19.53
N ASP A 225 -18.80 30.47 -20.80
CA ASP A 225 -18.97 29.12 -21.38
C ASP A 225 -17.72 28.25 -21.11
N ALA A 226 -17.76 27.00 -21.58
CA ALA A 226 -16.65 26.06 -21.40
C ALA A 226 -15.37 26.45 -22.14
N GLU A 227 -15.51 27.26 -23.17
CA GLU A 227 -14.44 27.80 -24.02
C GLU A 227 -13.86 29.11 -23.45
N GLY A 228 -14.40 29.62 -22.32
CA GLY A 228 -13.94 30.85 -21.67
C GLY A 228 -14.45 32.14 -22.37
N THR A 229 -15.59 32.09 -23.07
CA THR A 229 -16.25 33.27 -23.62
C THR A 229 -17.30 33.78 -22.63
N ALA A 230 -17.25 35.04 -22.27
CA ALA A 230 -18.22 35.63 -21.35
C ALA A 230 -19.62 35.65 -21.97
N THR A 231 -20.60 35.08 -21.27
CA THR A 231 -21.99 35.04 -21.71
C THR A 231 -22.82 36.17 -21.10
N TRP A 232 -22.53 36.54 -19.90
CA TRP A 232 -23.08 37.70 -19.19
C TRP A 232 -22.20 38.14 -18.05
N SER A 233 -22.33 39.40 -17.62
CA SER A 233 -21.72 39.92 -16.40
C SER A 233 -22.72 40.79 -15.64
N LYS A 234 -22.57 40.85 -14.30
CA LYS A 234 -23.34 41.73 -13.42
C LYS A 234 -22.47 42.24 -12.28
N THR A 235 -22.80 43.45 -11.86
CA THR A 235 -22.19 44.09 -10.68
C THR A 235 -23.21 44.22 -9.56
N TYR A 236 -22.72 44.13 -8.32
CA TYR A 236 -23.52 44.34 -7.09
C TYR A 236 -22.74 45.27 -6.18
N GLY A 237 -23.42 46.08 -5.42
CA GLY A 237 -22.75 46.96 -4.48
C GLY A 237 -23.55 48.23 -4.19
N THR A 238 -22.88 49.14 -3.52
CA THR A 238 -23.33 50.47 -3.11
C THR A 238 -22.49 51.50 -3.86
N PRO A 239 -22.81 52.80 -3.83
CA PRO A 239 -21.91 53.87 -4.34
C PRO A 239 -20.61 54.02 -3.53
N ARG A 240 -20.00 52.92 -3.13
CA ARG A 240 -18.79 52.85 -2.29
C ARG A 240 -17.94 51.66 -2.67
N LYS A 241 -16.87 51.41 -1.93
CA LYS A 241 -16.02 50.26 -2.18
C LYS A 241 -16.70 48.96 -1.74
N ASP A 242 -17.07 48.14 -2.73
CA ASP A 242 -17.57 46.79 -2.55
C ASP A 242 -16.68 45.80 -3.27
N GLU A 243 -16.17 44.82 -2.56
CA GLU A 243 -15.23 43.80 -3.13
C GLU A 243 -15.86 42.42 -3.10
N GLY A 244 -15.88 41.70 -4.23
CA GLY A 244 -16.25 40.28 -4.28
C GLY A 244 -15.07 39.41 -3.87
N LYS A 245 -15.27 38.48 -2.93
CA LYS A 245 -14.21 37.66 -2.34
C LYS A 245 -14.30 36.19 -2.74
N SER A 246 -15.45 35.57 -2.57
CA SER A 246 -15.58 34.14 -2.82
C SER A 246 -17.00 33.79 -3.32
N ILE A 247 -17.11 32.70 -4.08
CA ILE A 247 -18.34 32.23 -4.71
C ILE A 247 -18.53 30.74 -4.48
N THR A 248 -19.78 30.33 -4.20
CA THR A 248 -20.13 28.92 -4.18
C THR A 248 -21.47 28.69 -4.88
N ARG A 249 -21.65 27.52 -5.45
CA ARG A 249 -22.95 27.11 -6.02
C ARG A 249 -23.90 26.69 -4.93
N ILE A 250 -25.14 27.13 -5.01
CA ILE A 250 -26.21 26.67 -4.13
C ILE A 250 -27.51 26.51 -4.93
N GLY A 251 -28.04 25.30 -4.99
CA GLY A 251 -29.15 24.97 -5.89
C GLY A 251 -28.83 25.33 -7.34
N GLU A 252 -29.75 26.03 -8.04
CA GLU A 252 -29.60 26.44 -9.43
C GLU A 252 -28.90 27.81 -9.60
N GLY A 253 -28.29 28.38 -8.58
CA GLY A 253 -27.60 29.65 -8.66
C GLY A 253 -26.40 29.73 -7.73
N TYR A 254 -26.09 30.93 -7.23
CA TYR A 254 -24.85 31.18 -6.52
C TYR A 254 -25.07 31.90 -5.19
N ALA A 255 -24.18 31.69 -4.25
CA ALA A 255 -23.97 32.55 -3.10
C ALA A 255 -22.65 33.32 -3.32
N LEU A 256 -22.73 34.65 -3.27
CA LEU A 256 -21.63 35.57 -3.47
C LEU A 256 -21.26 36.20 -2.15
N LEU A 257 -20.04 36.03 -1.72
CA LEU A 257 -19.47 36.68 -0.53
C LEU A 257 -18.66 37.89 -0.95
N GLY A 258 -18.89 39.01 -0.28
CA GLY A 258 -18.11 40.22 -0.48
C GLY A 258 -17.98 41.06 0.77
N ASN A 259 -17.21 42.11 0.65
CA ASN A 259 -17.02 43.14 1.69
C ASN A 259 -17.51 44.49 1.16
N SER A 260 -18.24 45.22 1.97
CA SER A 260 -18.85 46.51 1.63
C SER A 260 -18.47 47.55 2.68
N ARG A 261 -17.97 48.71 2.28
CA ARG A 261 -17.70 49.79 3.22
C ARG A 261 -18.98 50.38 3.77
N ASN A 262 -18.96 50.69 5.07
CA ASN A 262 -20.11 51.34 5.74
C ASN A 262 -20.29 52.82 5.31
N GLU A 263 -21.34 53.49 5.81
CA GLU A 263 -21.66 54.87 5.49
C GLU A 263 -20.61 55.88 5.93
N THR A 264 -19.81 55.55 6.93
CA THR A 264 -18.72 56.42 7.41
C THR A 264 -17.45 56.26 6.59
N GLY A 265 -17.35 55.16 5.76
CA GLY A 265 -16.23 54.83 4.89
C GLY A 265 -15.02 54.28 5.60
N PHE A 266 -15.10 54.00 6.91
CA PHE A 266 -13.96 53.50 7.69
C PHE A 266 -14.03 52.00 8.01
N ASP A 267 -15.25 51.41 8.04
CA ASP A 267 -15.42 50.01 8.39
C ASP A 267 -15.90 49.15 7.23
N ASN A 268 -15.40 47.92 7.12
CA ASN A 268 -15.90 46.91 6.22
C ASN A 268 -16.99 46.11 6.92
N ASN A 269 -18.04 45.76 6.17
CA ASN A 269 -19.09 44.85 6.58
C ASN A 269 -19.12 43.65 5.61
N ILE A 270 -19.39 42.48 6.13
CA ILE A 270 -19.60 41.30 5.24
C ILE A 270 -20.96 41.43 4.57
N VAL A 271 -20.98 41.25 3.26
CA VAL A 271 -22.21 41.17 2.45
C VAL A 271 -22.31 39.80 1.77
N LEU A 272 -23.48 39.19 1.84
CA LEU A 272 -23.79 37.92 1.27
C LEU A 272 -25.00 38.04 0.33
N TYR A 273 -24.81 37.80 -0.95
CA TYR A 273 -25.90 37.75 -1.93
C TYR A 273 -26.22 36.32 -2.32
N ARG A 274 -27.48 35.94 -2.28
CA ARG A 274 -28.02 34.75 -2.94
C ARG A 274 -28.60 35.19 -4.28
N VAL A 275 -28.04 34.65 -5.37
CA VAL A 275 -28.52 35.01 -6.72
C VAL A 275 -29.00 33.76 -7.46
N ASP A 276 -29.91 33.95 -8.43
CA ASP A 276 -30.34 32.89 -9.33
C ASP A 276 -29.24 32.62 -10.40
N LYS A 277 -29.49 31.65 -11.29
CA LYS A 277 -28.55 31.28 -12.36
C LYS A 277 -28.31 32.39 -13.41
N LEU A 278 -29.15 33.44 -13.42
CA LEU A 278 -29.03 34.60 -14.27
C LEU A 278 -28.40 35.81 -13.51
N GLY A 279 -27.98 35.62 -12.28
CA GLY A 279 -27.41 36.65 -11.44
C GLY A 279 -28.43 37.62 -10.83
N ASN A 280 -29.73 37.31 -10.78
CA ASN A 280 -30.69 38.17 -10.10
C ASN A 280 -30.69 37.88 -8.59
N ILE A 281 -30.70 38.91 -7.77
CA ILE A 281 -30.71 38.79 -6.31
C ILE A 281 -32.03 38.15 -5.86
N ILE A 282 -31.89 37.06 -5.10
CA ILE A 282 -33.01 36.38 -4.40
C ILE A 282 -33.11 36.94 -2.99
N TRP A 283 -31.98 37.07 -2.30
CA TRP A 283 -31.88 37.72 -0.99
C TRP A 283 -30.48 38.25 -0.73
N GLU A 284 -30.39 39.22 0.20
CA GLU A 284 -29.15 39.80 0.71
C GLU A 284 -29.08 39.63 2.22
N ARG A 285 -27.89 39.44 2.79
CA ARG A 285 -27.60 39.43 4.21
C ARG A 285 -26.34 40.25 4.47
N ARG A 286 -26.29 40.92 5.61
CA ARG A 286 -25.12 41.68 6.06
C ARG A 286 -24.75 41.28 7.46
N ILE A 287 -23.43 41.24 7.77
CA ILE A 287 -22.88 41.21 9.11
C ILE A 287 -22.20 42.55 9.32
N ALA A 288 -22.68 43.27 10.31
CA ALA A 288 -22.26 44.64 10.59
C ALA A 288 -22.38 44.90 12.11
N ASN A 289 -21.59 44.16 12.90
CA ASN A 289 -21.71 44.12 14.35
C ASN A 289 -20.56 44.84 15.09
N SER A 290 -19.40 45.04 14.43
CA SER A 290 -18.19 45.61 14.99
C SER A 290 -17.54 46.57 14.03
N PHE A 291 -16.35 47.02 14.32
CA PHE A 291 -15.61 47.98 13.46
C PHE A 291 -14.95 47.33 12.26
N ARG A 292 -14.67 46.01 12.30
CA ARG A 292 -14.06 45.28 11.20
C ARG A 292 -14.71 43.93 11.04
N GLU A 293 -15.40 43.72 9.92
CA GLU A 293 -15.85 42.42 9.47
C GLU A 293 -15.41 42.23 8.03
N GLU A 294 -14.65 41.18 7.78
CA GLU A 294 -14.19 40.81 6.45
C GLU A 294 -14.54 39.36 6.15
N GLY A 295 -15.37 39.11 5.14
CA GLY A 295 -15.61 37.78 4.59
C GLY A 295 -14.51 37.41 3.59
N ARG A 296 -13.96 36.21 3.69
CA ARG A 296 -12.86 35.76 2.82
C ARG A 296 -13.19 34.53 2.02
N SER A 297 -13.88 33.56 2.58
CA SER A 297 -14.21 32.30 1.91
C SER A 297 -15.63 31.85 2.25
N ILE A 298 -16.32 31.28 1.26
CA ILE A 298 -17.67 30.71 1.39
C ILE A 298 -17.79 29.35 0.75
N ILE A 299 -18.44 28.42 1.43
CA ILE A 299 -18.77 27.11 0.90
C ILE A 299 -20.24 26.77 1.06
N THR A 300 -20.78 25.98 0.14
CA THR A 300 -22.05 25.29 0.33
C THR A 300 -21.82 24.03 1.14
N THR A 301 -22.58 23.86 2.20
CA THR A 301 -22.43 22.71 3.11
C THR A 301 -23.36 21.56 2.74
N GLN A 302 -23.05 20.34 3.20
CA GLN A 302 -23.79 19.11 2.85
C GLN A 302 -25.28 19.15 3.27
N ASP A 303 -25.62 19.97 4.27
CA ASP A 303 -27.00 20.21 4.69
C ASP A 303 -27.77 21.19 3.77
N GLY A 304 -27.12 21.65 2.69
CA GLY A 304 -27.65 22.62 1.74
C GLY A 304 -27.59 24.07 2.20
N GLY A 305 -26.96 24.34 3.37
CA GLY A 305 -26.71 25.68 3.87
C GLY A 305 -25.40 26.27 3.36
N LEU A 306 -24.92 27.33 4.02
CA LEU A 306 -23.67 28.04 3.71
C LEU A 306 -22.80 28.14 4.97
N ALA A 307 -21.50 28.07 4.78
CA ALA A 307 -20.51 28.42 5.80
C ALA A 307 -19.54 29.48 5.25
N ILE A 308 -19.22 30.46 6.09
CA ILE A 308 -18.35 31.59 5.75
C ILE A 308 -17.17 31.57 6.73
N ALA A 309 -15.98 31.83 6.23
CA ALA A 309 -14.79 32.18 7.01
C ALA A 309 -14.39 33.65 6.76
N GLY A 310 -13.77 34.27 7.76
CA GLY A 310 -13.31 35.64 7.66
C GLY A 310 -12.72 36.17 8.95
N VAL A 311 -12.88 37.44 9.17
CA VAL A 311 -12.33 38.22 10.32
C VAL A 311 -13.44 38.99 10.97
N ILE A 312 -13.38 39.14 12.30
CA ILE A 312 -14.32 39.94 13.06
C ILE A 312 -13.56 40.63 14.22
N ASN A 313 -14.08 41.77 14.67
CA ASN A 313 -13.61 42.60 15.79
C ASN A 313 -12.31 43.37 15.49
N ASP A 314 -12.01 44.31 16.40
CA ASP A 314 -10.80 45.16 16.34
C ASP A 314 -9.50 44.37 16.52
N ASN A 315 -9.56 43.20 17.17
CA ASN A 315 -8.41 42.30 17.38
C ASN A 315 -8.21 41.33 16.23
N SER A 316 -9.01 41.41 15.16
CA SER A 316 -8.95 40.48 14.02
C SER A 316 -9.13 39.02 14.41
N ASP A 317 -10.18 38.69 15.21
CA ASP A 317 -10.49 37.31 15.53
C ASP A 317 -10.96 36.53 14.27
N ALA A 318 -10.54 35.29 14.12
CA ALA A 318 -11.02 34.41 13.04
C ALA A 318 -12.52 34.12 13.18
N LEU A 319 -13.28 34.36 12.13
CA LEU A 319 -14.74 34.25 12.11
C LEU A 319 -15.20 33.01 11.33
N ILE A 320 -16.18 32.28 11.90
CA ILE A 320 -16.97 31.30 11.19
C ILE A 320 -18.45 31.59 11.37
N VAL A 321 -19.21 31.66 10.27
CA VAL A 321 -20.67 31.84 10.28
C VAL A 321 -21.37 30.76 9.51
N LYS A 322 -22.39 30.13 10.09
CA LYS A 322 -23.21 29.11 9.45
C LYS A 322 -24.61 29.63 9.18
N TYR A 323 -25.04 29.48 7.94
CA TYR A 323 -26.40 29.79 7.48
C TYR A 323 -27.14 28.52 7.04
N ASP A 324 -28.45 28.51 7.10
CA ASP A 324 -29.28 27.52 6.42
C ASP A 324 -29.46 27.89 4.92
N ALA A 325 -30.12 27.00 4.17
CA ALA A 325 -30.38 27.20 2.73
C ALA A 325 -31.24 28.46 2.42
N ASN A 326 -32.00 28.98 3.42
CA ASN A 326 -32.84 30.17 3.29
C ASN A 326 -32.11 31.47 3.69
N GLY A 327 -30.83 31.39 4.05
CA GLY A 327 -30.03 32.52 4.52
C GLY A 327 -30.36 32.95 5.95
N ASN A 328 -30.92 32.08 6.82
CA ASN A 328 -31.04 32.34 8.22
C ASN A 328 -29.76 31.89 8.94
N GLN A 329 -29.16 32.78 9.72
CA GLN A 329 -27.99 32.49 10.53
C GLN A 329 -28.32 31.41 11.57
N ARG A 330 -27.60 30.30 11.56
CA ARG A 330 -27.72 29.22 12.54
C ARG A 330 -26.87 29.45 13.76
N TRP A 331 -25.61 29.81 13.51
CA TRP A 331 -24.68 30.21 14.56
C TRP A 331 -23.54 31.06 13.96
N MET A 332 -22.86 31.78 14.82
CA MET A 332 -21.66 32.53 14.55
C MET A 332 -20.63 32.20 15.64
N ARG A 333 -19.39 32.03 15.27
CA ARG A 333 -18.30 31.72 16.18
C ARG A 333 -17.08 32.55 15.83
N SER A 334 -16.50 33.26 16.82
CA SER A 334 -15.13 33.75 16.73
C SER A 334 -14.17 32.76 17.37
N ILE A 335 -12.98 32.67 16.82
CA ILE A 335 -11.84 31.91 17.33
C ILE A 335 -10.74 32.94 17.49
N GLY A 336 -10.25 33.09 18.70
CA GLY A 336 -9.18 34.04 19.00
C GLY A 336 -9.00 34.19 20.51
N ASP A 337 -7.80 34.53 20.90
CA ASP A 337 -7.40 34.86 22.24
C ASP A 337 -7.40 36.39 22.45
N ALA A 338 -7.69 36.87 23.64
CA ALA A 338 -7.68 38.31 23.92
C ALA A 338 -6.30 38.92 23.62
N ASN A 339 -6.28 39.90 22.72
CA ASN A 339 -5.09 40.64 22.23
C ASN A 339 -4.14 39.80 21.30
N VAL A 340 -4.62 38.78 20.71
CA VAL A 340 -3.94 38.01 19.65
C VAL A 340 -4.72 38.22 18.35
N GLU A 341 -4.05 38.34 17.23
CA GLU A 341 -4.65 38.43 15.92
C GLU A 341 -4.74 37.04 15.32
N GLU A 342 -5.95 36.58 15.03
CA GLU A 342 -6.25 35.37 14.31
C GLU A 342 -7.18 35.70 13.14
N GLU A 343 -6.83 35.24 11.95
CA GLU A 343 -7.63 35.46 10.76
C GLU A 343 -7.94 34.13 10.08
N ALA A 344 -9.15 33.96 9.54
CA ALA A 344 -9.53 32.83 8.73
C ALA A 344 -9.61 33.24 7.26
N ASN A 345 -8.75 32.64 6.43
CA ASN A 345 -8.67 32.93 4.99
C ASN A 345 -9.52 31.95 4.16
N ALA A 346 -9.59 30.69 4.55
CA ALA A 346 -10.33 29.68 3.83
C ALA A 346 -11.03 28.69 4.77
N ILE A 347 -12.06 28.00 4.25
CA ILE A 347 -12.89 27.05 4.97
C ILE A 347 -13.23 25.84 4.12
N THR A 348 -13.24 24.66 4.74
CA THR A 348 -13.70 23.41 4.13
C THR A 348 -14.62 22.62 5.06
N GLU A 349 -15.52 21.79 4.51
CA GLU A 349 -16.40 20.92 5.27
C GLU A 349 -15.99 19.45 5.14
N LEU A 350 -16.02 18.75 6.27
CA LEU A 350 -15.76 17.31 6.31
C LEU A 350 -17.06 16.49 6.17
N LYS A 351 -16.91 15.21 5.85
CA LYS A 351 -18.04 14.26 5.69
C LYS A 351 -18.93 14.15 6.94
N ASP A 352 -18.41 14.48 8.12
CA ASP A 352 -19.14 14.47 9.39
C ASP A 352 -19.88 15.79 9.69
N GLY A 353 -19.81 16.77 8.78
CA GLY A 353 -20.38 18.11 8.93
C GLY A 353 -19.54 19.07 9.78
N SER A 354 -18.34 18.64 10.22
CA SER A 354 -17.38 19.54 10.88
C SER A 354 -16.78 20.50 9.86
N LEU A 355 -16.46 21.71 10.29
CA LEU A 355 -15.82 22.75 9.48
C LEU A 355 -14.38 22.93 9.93
N VAL A 356 -13.49 23.16 8.98
CA VAL A 356 -12.08 23.43 9.23
C VAL A 356 -11.69 24.70 8.50
N ILE A 357 -10.99 25.59 9.18
CA ILE A 357 -10.46 26.83 8.64
C ILE A 357 -8.93 26.81 8.62
N THR A 358 -8.34 27.61 7.74
CA THR A 358 -6.93 28.00 7.77
C THR A 358 -6.79 29.51 7.65
N GLY A 359 -5.64 30.02 8.06
CA GLY A 359 -5.33 31.43 8.00
C GLY A 359 -4.03 31.76 8.74
N LEU A 360 -4.06 32.77 9.57
CA LEU A 360 -2.91 33.22 10.37
C LEU A 360 -3.25 33.30 11.85
N LYS A 361 -2.24 33.14 12.69
CA LYS A 361 -2.27 33.41 14.14
C LYS A 361 -1.01 34.16 14.56
N LEU A 362 -1.17 35.33 15.15
CA LEU A 362 -0.06 36.08 15.72
C LEU A 362 0.38 35.43 17.04
N VAL A 363 1.51 34.74 17.06
CA VAL A 363 2.03 34.05 18.25
C VAL A 363 2.98 34.89 19.08
N SER A 364 3.53 35.96 18.49
CA SER A 364 4.31 36.99 19.18
C SER A 364 4.20 38.34 18.45
N SER A 365 4.75 39.41 19.00
CA SER A 365 4.73 40.72 18.34
C SER A 365 5.39 40.79 16.95
N VAL A 366 6.08 39.73 16.56
CA VAL A 366 6.88 39.68 15.33
C VAL A 366 6.73 38.36 14.57
N ASN A 367 5.97 37.38 15.09
CA ASN A 367 5.84 36.06 14.48
C ASN A 367 4.38 35.70 14.24
N VAL A 368 4.09 35.25 13.06
CA VAL A 368 2.78 34.77 12.62
C VAL A 368 2.92 33.31 12.17
N ASP A 369 2.14 32.42 12.78
CA ASP A 369 2.06 31.01 12.39
C ASP A 369 0.79 30.74 11.57
N LEU A 370 0.83 29.72 10.75
CA LEU A 370 -0.30 29.23 10.00
C LEU A 370 -1.37 28.64 10.97
N LEU A 371 -2.55 29.26 10.99
CA LEU A 371 -3.69 28.79 11.78
C LEU A 371 -4.40 27.64 11.10
N VAL A 372 -4.72 26.58 11.86
CA VAL A 372 -5.70 25.56 11.50
C VAL A 372 -6.63 25.32 12.67
N ALA A 373 -7.93 25.47 12.47
CA ALA A 373 -8.89 25.22 13.54
C ALA A 373 -10.11 24.43 13.04
N LYS A 374 -10.62 23.53 13.89
CA LYS A 374 -11.78 22.68 13.60
C LYS A 374 -12.91 22.96 14.57
N VAL A 375 -14.12 23.10 14.02
CA VAL A 375 -15.37 23.18 14.78
C VAL A 375 -16.32 22.05 14.38
N ASP A 376 -17.17 21.64 15.32
CA ASP A 376 -18.25 20.68 15.00
C ASP A 376 -19.39 21.36 14.21
N ALA A 377 -20.35 20.58 13.72
CA ALA A 377 -21.51 21.10 12.99
C ALA A 377 -22.37 22.12 13.78
N LYS A 378 -22.15 22.25 15.08
CA LYS A 378 -22.85 23.21 15.96
C LYS A 378 -22.00 24.46 16.28
N GLY A 379 -20.78 24.55 15.76
CA GLY A 379 -19.85 25.63 15.99
C GLY A 379 -19.06 25.53 17.30
N ASN A 380 -19.00 24.36 17.94
CA ASN A 380 -18.11 24.15 19.08
C ASN A 380 -16.69 23.89 18.58
N ILE A 381 -15.72 24.62 19.13
CA ILE A 381 -14.29 24.40 18.79
C ILE A 381 -13.88 23.00 19.28
N LEU A 382 -13.39 22.18 18.39
CA LEU A 382 -12.87 20.85 18.69
C LEU A 382 -11.37 20.90 18.98
N TRP A 383 -10.64 21.66 18.19
CA TRP A 383 -9.22 21.96 18.37
C TRP A 383 -8.80 23.14 17.48
N GLU A 384 -7.70 23.76 17.88
CA GLU A 384 -7.00 24.85 17.21
C GLU A 384 -5.51 24.55 17.25
N LYS A 385 -4.78 24.91 16.20
CA LYS A 385 -3.33 24.72 16.07
C LYS A 385 -2.70 25.87 15.32
N ALA A 386 -1.49 26.20 15.74
CA ALA A 386 -0.57 27.03 15.00
C ALA A 386 0.55 26.15 14.46
N ILE A 387 0.88 26.28 13.19
CA ILE A 387 1.96 25.55 12.50
C ILE A 387 2.99 26.58 12.08
N GLY A 388 4.16 26.57 12.71
CA GLY A 388 5.25 27.51 12.49
C GLY A 388 6.40 27.23 13.44
N ASP A 389 7.54 27.89 13.25
CA ASP A 389 8.78 27.66 14.02
C ASP A 389 9.23 28.84 14.86
N GLY A 390 8.55 29.97 14.78
CA GLY A 390 8.90 31.18 15.46
C GLY A 390 9.99 32.03 14.79
N GLU A 391 10.58 31.60 13.69
CA GLU A 391 11.58 32.31 12.88
C GLU A 391 11.01 32.85 11.57
N PHE A 392 9.97 32.21 11.07
CA PHE A 392 9.28 32.52 9.82
C PHE A 392 7.88 33.05 10.07
N THR A 393 7.31 33.71 9.08
CA THR A 393 5.91 34.12 9.05
C THR A 393 5.17 33.18 8.11
N GLU A 394 4.29 32.34 8.65
CA GLU A 394 3.48 31.39 7.85
C GLU A 394 2.02 31.82 7.82
N GLU A 395 1.45 31.88 6.63
CA GLU A 395 0.03 32.16 6.43
C GLU A 395 -0.61 31.13 5.51
N GLY A 396 -1.74 30.54 5.94
CA GLY A 396 -2.57 29.69 5.11
C GLY A 396 -3.55 30.51 4.27
N ARG A 397 -3.56 30.29 2.94
CA ARG A 397 -4.43 30.99 1.99
C ARG A 397 -5.62 30.16 1.55
N ASP A 398 -5.43 28.86 1.35
CA ASP A 398 -6.49 27.92 0.95
C ASP A 398 -6.33 26.56 1.65
N ILE A 399 -7.47 25.88 1.86
CA ILE A 399 -7.55 24.57 2.52
C ILE A 399 -8.56 23.67 1.86
N GLN A 400 -8.18 22.40 1.63
CA GLN A 400 -9.10 21.37 1.19
C GLN A 400 -8.98 20.11 2.05
N ALA A 401 -10.12 19.44 2.27
CA ALA A 401 -10.14 18.11 2.86
C ALA A 401 -9.62 17.07 1.86
N THR A 402 -8.69 16.21 2.27
CA THR A 402 -8.14 15.16 1.43
C THR A 402 -8.97 13.89 1.45
N LYS A 403 -8.90 13.09 0.37
CA LYS A 403 -9.57 11.77 0.30
C LYS A 403 -9.09 10.82 1.40
N ALA A 404 -7.85 10.96 1.84
CA ALA A 404 -7.23 10.18 2.91
C ALA A 404 -7.68 10.58 4.32
N GLY A 405 -8.41 11.68 4.49
CA GLY A 405 -9.01 12.09 5.77
C GLY A 405 -8.21 13.09 6.59
N GLY A 406 -7.29 13.82 5.97
CA GLY A 406 -6.61 15.00 6.52
C GLY A 406 -6.92 16.24 5.71
N TYR A 407 -6.00 17.21 5.74
CA TYR A 407 -6.14 18.48 5.01
C TYR A 407 -4.92 18.74 4.17
N ILE A 408 -5.10 19.48 3.08
CA ILE A 408 -4.04 20.10 2.29
C ILE A 408 -4.24 21.60 2.34
N ILE A 409 -3.19 22.34 2.64
CA ILE A 409 -3.19 23.78 2.83
C ILE A 409 -2.08 24.37 1.97
N THR A 410 -2.34 25.49 1.34
CA THR A 410 -1.31 26.31 0.68
C THR A 410 -1.31 27.72 1.20
N GLY A 411 -0.21 28.40 1.02
CA GLY A 411 0.00 29.78 1.41
C GLY A 411 1.44 30.19 1.17
N TYR A 412 2.01 30.92 2.08
CA TYR A 412 3.42 31.29 2.02
C TYR A 412 4.11 31.22 3.38
N ASN A 413 5.43 31.11 3.37
CA ASN A 413 6.28 31.44 4.50
C ASN A 413 7.31 32.49 4.09
N GLY A 414 7.61 33.42 5.00
CA GLY A 414 8.59 34.47 4.79
C GLY A 414 9.46 34.66 6.01
N GLN A 415 10.76 34.93 5.82
CA GLN A 415 11.64 35.30 6.92
C GLN A 415 11.38 36.74 7.35
N LEU A 416 11.29 37.00 8.65
CA LEU A 416 11.02 38.29 9.27
C LEU A 416 12.01 39.41 8.84
N LEU A 417 13.19 39.04 8.40
CA LEU A 417 14.26 39.94 7.98
C LEU A 417 14.60 39.89 6.49
N ASN A 418 14.05 38.89 5.74
CA ASN A 418 14.15 38.80 4.30
C ASN A 418 12.79 39.16 3.68
N THR A 419 12.81 39.98 2.68
CA THR A 419 11.61 40.54 2.01
C THR A 419 10.92 39.58 1.06
N PHE A 420 11.23 38.30 1.11
CA PHE A 420 10.73 37.32 0.13
C PHE A 420 10.01 36.19 0.82
N ASN A 421 8.82 35.86 0.28
CA ASN A 421 7.99 34.75 0.68
C ASN A 421 8.23 33.56 -0.25
N ASP A 422 8.21 32.36 0.31
CA ASP A 422 8.15 31.11 -0.47
C ASP A 422 6.74 30.49 -0.37
N LEU A 423 6.27 29.90 -1.47
CA LEU A 423 5.05 29.11 -1.48
C LEU A 423 5.20 27.92 -0.54
N ILE A 424 4.25 27.70 0.36
CA ILE A 424 4.17 26.52 1.19
C ILE A 424 3.03 25.60 0.76
N LEU A 425 3.26 24.30 0.93
CA LEU A 425 2.26 23.25 0.81
C LEU A 425 2.33 22.37 2.06
N VAL A 426 1.25 22.37 2.83
CA VAL A 426 1.15 21.67 4.12
C VAL A 426 0.07 20.62 4.05
N LYS A 427 0.45 19.36 4.19
CA LYS A 427 -0.49 18.24 4.40
C LYS A 427 -0.57 17.94 5.88
N THR A 428 -1.77 17.73 6.41
CA THR A 428 -1.98 17.32 7.78
C THR A 428 -2.70 15.98 7.87
N ASP A 429 -2.64 15.34 9.02
CA ASP A 429 -3.56 14.29 9.39
C ASP A 429 -4.95 14.85 9.75
N GLY A 430 -5.94 13.99 10.05
CA GLY A 430 -7.30 14.40 10.44
C GLY A 430 -7.38 15.14 11.78
N ALA A 431 -6.32 15.12 12.59
CA ALA A 431 -6.16 15.87 13.83
C ALA A 431 -5.40 17.20 13.64
N GLY A 432 -5.05 17.56 12.41
CA GLY A 432 -4.33 18.79 12.07
C GLY A 432 -2.82 18.73 12.41
N ASN A 433 -2.22 17.54 12.54
CA ASN A 433 -0.78 17.41 12.74
C ASN A 433 -0.06 17.34 11.39
N THR A 434 1.09 17.99 11.32
CA THR A 434 2.03 17.89 10.20
C THR A 434 3.43 17.58 10.70
N ILE A 435 4.31 17.13 9.82
CA ILE A 435 5.71 16.87 10.10
C ILE A 435 6.53 17.82 9.25
N THR A 436 7.39 18.59 9.89
CA THR A 436 8.21 19.60 9.23
C THR A 436 9.69 19.30 9.30
N ASN A 437 10.13 18.49 10.30
CA ASN A 437 11.53 18.19 10.51
C ASN A 437 12.02 17.11 9.55
N ARG A 438 13.26 17.20 9.13
CA ARG A 438 13.88 16.33 8.15
C ARG A 438 15.26 15.88 8.59
N VAL A 439 15.54 14.59 8.42
CA VAL A 439 16.90 14.07 8.51
C VAL A 439 17.32 13.57 7.14
N ASN A 440 18.35 14.18 6.61
CA ASN A 440 18.98 13.83 5.35
C ASN A 440 20.33 13.15 5.60
N GLY A 441 20.92 12.57 4.58
CA GLY A 441 22.28 12.06 4.64
C GLY A 441 22.59 11.14 3.48
N GLN A 442 23.78 10.59 3.50
CA GLN A 442 24.28 9.67 2.50
C GLN A 442 24.78 8.38 3.14
N VAL A 443 24.59 7.26 2.46
CA VAL A 443 25.19 5.96 2.82
C VAL A 443 26.24 5.63 1.78
N PHE A 444 27.45 5.30 2.20
CA PHE A 444 28.62 5.12 1.32
C PHE A 444 29.53 3.98 1.79
N VAL A 445 30.43 3.52 0.91
CA VAL A 445 31.45 2.53 1.23
C VAL A 445 32.64 3.25 1.87
N ASP A 446 32.77 3.13 3.18
CA ASP A 446 33.94 3.63 3.95
C ASP A 446 35.15 2.74 3.68
N ARG A 447 36.10 3.24 2.93
CA ARG A 447 37.31 2.51 2.50
C ARG A 447 38.50 2.70 3.43
N ASP A 448 38.58 3.82 4.09
CA ASP A 448 39.74 4.20 4.91
C ASP A 448 39.49 4.10 6.43
N ASN A 449 38.24 3.74 6.82
CA ASN A 449 37.78 3.60 8.21
C ASN A 449 37.74 4.93 8.99
N GLN A 450 37.54 6.05 8.31
CA GLN A 450 37.36 7.35 8.98
C GLN A 450 35.88 7.62 9.33
N CYS A 451 34.96 6.95 8.64
CA CYS A 451 33.49 7.09 8.80
C CYS A 451 32.92 8.42 8.30
N ASP A 452 33.70 9.22 7.62
CA ASP A 452 33.32 10.46 6.94
C ASP A 452 33.38 10.22 5.43
N PHE A 453 32.49 10.85 4.65
CA PHE A 453 32.47 10.69 3.20
C PHE A 453 33.63 11.43 2.51
N ASP A 454 34.45 10.69 1.79
CA ASP A 454 35.59 11.20 1.07
C ASP A 454 35.53 11.03 -0.46
N ASN A 455 36.27 11.88 -1.19
CA ASN A 455 36.38 11.78 -2.63
C ASN A 455 36.97 10.42 -3.07
N GLY A 456 36.16 9.66 -3.81
CA GLY A 456 36.51 8.33 -4.33
C GLY A 456 35.79 7.18 -3.63
N GLU A 457 35.01 7.46 -2.62
CA GLU A 457 34.09 6.51 -2.00
C GLU A 457 32.83 6.35 -2.82
N SER A 458 32.24 5.16 -2.78
CA SER A 458 31.13 4.83 -3.64
C SER A 458 29.82 4.90 -2.86
N PRO A 459 28.76 5.53 -3.41
CA PRO A 459 27.45 5.55 -2.78
C PRO A 459 26.83 4.15 -2.72
N LEU A 460 25.97 3.93 -1.73
CA LEU A 460 25.22 2.70 -1.51
C LEU A 460 23.73 2.93 -1.73
N SER A 461 23.24 2.51 -2.87
CA SER A 461 21.83 2.64 -3.26
C SER A 461 20.95 1.51 -2.72
N GLY A 462 19.69 1.78 -2.42
CA GLY A 462 18.70 0.80 -1.97
C GLY A 462 18.88 0.35 -0.51
N TRP A 463 19.71 1.04 0.28
CA TRP A 463 19.90 0.73 1.69
C TRP A 463 18.83 1.40 2.55
N ILE A 464 18.33 0.67 3.55
CA ILE A 464 17.29 1.15 4.45
C ILE A 464 17.93 1.85 5.65
N VAL A 465 17.50 3.07 5.91
CA VAL A 465 17.79 3.83 7.13
C VAL A 465 16.54 3.80 8.01
N LYS A 466 16.70 3.37 9.25
CA LYS A 466 15.63 3.21 10.23
C LYS A 466 15.75 4.25 11.31
N ALA A 467 14.72 5.06 11.52
CA ALA A 467 14.59 5.99 12.63
C ALA A 467 13.62 5.42 13.68
N THR A 468 14.02 5.39 14.95
CA THR A 468 13.23 4.78 16.04
C THR A 468 13.05 5.75 17.19
N LYS A 469 11.79 5.97 17.64
CA LYS A 469 11.40 6.75 18.82
C LYS A 469 10.43 5.92 19.68
N GLY A 470 10.95 5.27 20.70
CA GLY A 470 10.15 4.34 21.51
C GLY A 470 9.67 3.14 20.69
N ILE A 471 8.36 3.05 20.46
CA ILE A 471 7.74 1.98 19.63
C ILE A 471 7.53 2.43 18.17
N ASP A 472 7.62 3.72 17.91
CA ASP A 472 7.41 4.27 16.58
C ASP A 472 8.67 4.09 15.72
N VAL A 473 8.47 3.63 14.51
CA VAL A 473 9.55 3.36 13.55
C VAL A 473 9.18 3.98 12.21
N VAL A 474 10.14 4.74 11.66
CA VAL A 474 10.04 5.35 10.34
C VAL A 474 11.24 4.89 9.50
N TYR A 475 11.03 4.64 8.25
CA TYR A 475 12.05 4.18 7.31
C TYR A 475 12.31 5.22 6.23
N GLY A 476 13.51 5.16 5.64
CA GLY A 476 13.87 5.83 4.41
C GLY A 476 14.82 4.93 3.64
N THR A 477 14.83 5.04 2.32
CA THR A 477 15.69 4.26 1.43
C THR A 477 16.63 5.18 0.67
N THR A 478 17.90 4.77 0.49
CA THR A 478 18.87 5.55 -0.27
C THR A 478 18.61 5.45 -1.78
N ASN A 479 18.66 6.59 -2.47
CA ASN A 479 18.56 6.68 -3.93
C ASN A 479 19.86 6.19 -4.66
N ALA A 480 19.93 6.38 -5.97
CA ALA A 480 21.07 5.95 -6.79
C ALA A 480 22.41 6.60 -6.36
N GLU A 481 22.35 7.80 -5.84
CA GLU A 481 23.50 8.56 -5.32
C GLU A 481 23.79 8.28 -3.84
N GLY A 482 23.09 7.31 -3.24
CA GLY A 482 23.23 6.94 -1.83
C GLY A 482 22.57 7.90 -0.84
N HIS A 483 21.83 8.92 -1.30
CA HIS A 483 21.16 9.89 -0.44
C HIS A 483 19.82 9.37 0.06
N TYR A 484 19.52 9.65 1.32
CA TYR A 484 18.20 9.40 1.93
C TYR A 484 17.63 10.67 2.56
N SER A 485 16.33 10.71 2.71
CA SER A 485 15.60 11.78 3.41
C SER A 485 14.43 11.16 4.18
N ILE A 486 14.34 11.48 5.49
CA ILE A 486 13.29 10.96 6.37
C ILE A 486 12.62 12.13 7.05
N LEU A 487 11.30 12.22 6.92
CA LEU A 487 10.47 13.16 7.67
C LEU A 487 10.17 12.59 9.06
N LEU A 488 10.43 13.37 10.10
CA LEU A 488 10.30 12.96 11.50
C LEU A 488 9.62 14.07 12.32
N ASP A 489 8.79 13.67 13.26
CA ASP A 489 8.23 14.55 14.27
C ASP A 489 9.28 14.98 15.30
N THR A 490 8.97 15.99 16.12
CA THR A 490 9.83 16.42 17.25
C THR A 490 10.14 15.26 18.20
N GLY A 491 11.37 15.19 18.70
CA GLY A 491 11.76 14.19 19.67
C GLY A 491 13.21 13.70 19.52
N ILE A 492 13.51 12.63 20.23
CA ILE A 492 14.81 11.97 20.16
C ILE A 492 14.64 10.67 19.38
N TYR A 493 15.36 10.54 18.29
CA TYR A 493 15.36 9.36 17.45
C TYR A 493 16.72 8.69 17.46
N ASN A 494 16.72 7.37 17.43
CA ASN A 494 17.91 6.59 17.08
C ASN A 494 17.83 6.24 15.59
N LEU A 495 18.77 6.77 14.81
CA LEU A 495 18.93 6.47 13.39
C LEU A 495 19.93 5.36 13.21
N LYS A 496 19.59 4.37 12.41
CA LYS A 496 20.44 3.22 12.11
C LYS A 496 20.29 2.80 10.66
N VAL A 497 21.41 2.69 9.94
CA VAL A 497 21.41 2.08 8.62
C VAL A 497 21.42 0.56 8.75
N LEU A 498 20.64 -0.13 7.92
CA LEU A 498 20.51 -1.58 7.93
C LEU A 498 21.25 -2.17 6.73
N PRO A 499 22.36 -2.87 6.93
CA PRO A 499 23.04 -3.57 5.86
C PRO A 499 22.15 -4.68 5.25
N PRO A 500 22.21 -4.92 3.94
CA PRO A 500 21.39 -5.94 3.28
C PRO A 500 21.73 -7.37 3.75
N ASN A 501 22.94 -7.58 4.26
CA ASN A 501 23.38 -8.87 4.78
C ASN A 501 24.56 -8.71 5.77
N ARG A 502 25.01 -9.83 6.34
CA ARG A 502 26.09 -9.87 7.36
C ARG A 502 27.49 -9.66 6.82
N TYR A 503 27.68 -9.55 5.52
CA TYR A 503 29.00 -9.26 4.92
C TYR A 503 29.40 -7.80 5.10
N TRP A 504 28.43 -6.94 5.37
CA TRP A 504 28.63 -5.53 5.65
C TRP A 504 28.52 -5.22 7.15
N SER A 505 29.30 -4.27 7.61
CA SER A 505 29.18 -3.63 8.92
C SER A 505 29.12 -2.12 8.74
N THR A 506 28.57 -1.42 9.71
CA THR A 506 28.44 0.04 9.70
C THR A 506 29.34 0.67 10.72
N CYS A 507 29.80 1.88 10.48
CA CYS A 507 30.60 2.66 11.43
C CYS A 507 29.89 2.81 12.78
N SER A 508 28.58 3.05 12.75
CA SER A 508 27.76 3.18 13.96
C SER A 508 26.85 1.97 14.11
N THR A 509 27.31 0.92 14.77
CA THR A 509 26.55 -0.33 14.99
C THR A 509 25.34 -0.14 15.89
N GLU A 510 25.38 0.79 16.84
CA GLU A 510 24.26 1.13 17.76
C GLU A 510 23.36 2.21 17.20
N GLY A 511 23.71 2.80 16.06
CA GLY A 511 23.03 3.95 15.47
C GLY A 511 23.44 5.28 16.07
N VAL A 512 22.88 6.37 15.54
CA VAL A 512 23.13 7.75 15.94
C VAL A 512 21.88 8.33 16.58
N ASN A 513 22.01 8.88 17.78
CA ASN A 513 20.89 9.56 18.43
C ASN A 513 20.85 11.03 17.97
N VAL A 514 19.73 11.42 17.37
CA VAL A 514 19.47 12.78 16.95
C VAL A 514 18.33 13.37 17.77
N ARG A 515 18.38 14.66 18.03
CA ARG A 515 17.34 15.39 18.73
C ARG A 515 16.77 16.45 17.82
N LEU A 516 15.51 16.29 17.46
CA LEU A 516 14.71 17.28 16.74
C LEU A 516 13.90 18.08 17.79
N ARG A 517 14.17 19.37 17.91
CA ARG A 517 13.66 20.19 19.02
C ARG A 517 12.42 20.98 18.65
N GLU A 518 12.36 21.50 17.44
CA GLU A 518 11.38 22.47 16.97
C GLU A 518 10.90 22.07 15.55
N PHE A 519 9.99 22.84 15.00
CA PHE A 519 9.60 22.70 13.60
C PHE A 519 10.77 23.11 12.69
N TYR A 520 10.86 22.48 11.50
CA TYR A 520 11.86 22.74 10.45
C TYR A 520 13.32 22.40 10.78
N ASP A 521 13.58 21.65 11.84
CA ASP A 521 14.93 21.10 12.07
C ASP A 521 15.36 20.26 10.86
N SER A 522 16.48 20.61 10.23
CA SER A 522 17.09 19.84 9.15
C SER A 522 18.47 19.41 9.56
N LEU A 523 18.67 18.09 9.70
CA LEU A 523 19.95 17.51 10.10
C LEU A 523 20.51 16.67 8.96
N ASN A 524 21.83 16.72 8.78
CA ASN A 524 22.54 15.83 7.84
C ASN A 524 23.31 14.79 8.64
N ILE A 525 23.03 13.50 8.43
CA ILE A 525 23.65 12.38 9.12
C ILE A 525 24.07 11.34 8.07
N ASP A 526 25.37 11.24 7.86
CA ASP A 526 25.95 10.30 6.90
C ASP A 526 26.33 8.98 7.60
N PHE A 527 26.32 7.88 6.83
CA PHE A 527 26.66 6.55 7.33
C PHE A 527 27.68 5.86 6.44
N GLY A 528 28.85 5.61 6.98
CA GLY A 528 29.86 4.76 6.36
C GLY A 528 29.55 3.27 6.59
N ALA A 529 29.69 2.48 5.55
CA ALA A 529 29.58 1.03 5.59
C ALA A 529 30.86 0.39 5.07
N LYS A 530 31.33 -0.66 5.74
CA LYS A 530 32.58 -1.35 5.41
C LYS A 530 32.40 -2.85 5.33
N ALA A 531 33.29 -3.49 4.61
CA ALA A 531 33.31 -4.94 4.52
C ALA A 531 33.64 -5.56 5.88
N ALA A 532 32.69 -6.30 6.46
CA ALA A 532 32.96 -7.19 7.60
C ALA A 532 33.72 -8.43 7.14
N VAL A 533 33.43 -8.90 5.93
CA VAL A 533 34.10 -10.04 5.28
C VAL A 533 34.18 -9.72 3.79
N ASN A 534 35.35 -9.89 3.19
CA ASN A 534 35.53 -9.76 1.74
C ASN A 534 34.93 -10.99 1.02
N CYS A 535 33.73 -10.86 0.49
CA CYS A 535 33.00 -11.94 -0.17
C CYS A 535 32.07 -11.41 -1.26
N PRO A 536 32.05 -12.00 -2.44
CA PRO A 536 30.95 -11.82 -3.36
C PRO A 536 29.75 -12.60 -2.83
N PHE A 537 28.58 -11.99 -2.84
CA PHE A 537 27.32 -12.66 -2.48
C PHE A 537 26.31 -12.40 -3.58
N MET A 538 26.16 -13.40 -4.44
CA MET A 538 25.25 -13.30 -5.58
C MET A 538 23.85 -13.70 -5.19
N GLU A 539 22.88 -12.93 -5.65
CA GLU A 539 21.46 -13.22 -5.54
C GLU A 539 20.85 -13.25 -6.94
N VAL A 540 19.84 -14.08 -7.14
CA VAL A 540 19.11 -14.19 -8.39
C VAL A 540 17.60 -14.19 -8.11
N ASP A 541 16.85 -13.59 -9.02
CA ASP A 541 15.41 -13.63 -9.03
C ASP A 541 14.92 -13.87 -10.46
N ILE A 542 13.92 -14.76 -10.62
CA ILE A 542 13.32 -15.05 -11.91
C ILE A 542 11.81 -15.03 -11.78
N THR A 543 11.15 -14.33 -12.69
CA THR A 543 9.68 -14.36 -12.75
C THR A 543 9.15 -14.03 -14.13
N THR A 544 7.88 -14.37 -14.36
CA THR A 544 7.06 -13.94 -15.49
C THR A 544 5.71 -13.43 -14.97
N PRO A 545 5.05 -12.46 -15.62
CA PRO A 545 3.78 -11.93 -15.11
C PRO A 545 2.68 -13.00 -15.12
N PHE A 546 2.66 -13.90 -16.10
CA PHE A 546 1.68 -14.97 -16.21
C PHE A 546 2.07 -16.00 -17.28
N LEU A 547 1.53 -17.20 -17.16
CA LEU A 547 1.55 -18.21 -18.20
C LEU A 547 0.18 -18.31 -18.87
N ALA A 548 0.15 -18.17 -20.19
CA ALA A 548 -1.05 -18.38 -20.99
C ALA A 548 -0.81 -19.50 -22.00
N GLN A 549 -1.81 -20.37 -22.19
CA GLN A 549 -1.72 -21.49 -23.11
C GLN A 549 -1.41 -21.03 -24.55
N CYS A 550 -0.52 -21.71 -25.25
CA CYS A 550 -0.11 -21.38 -26.63
C CYS A 550 0.49 -19.98 -26.80
N SER A 551 1.16 -19.45 -25.80
CA SER A 551 1.77 -18.12 -25.86
C SER A 551 3.29 -18.15 -25.79
N GLU A 552 3.93 -17.14 -26.37
CA GLU A 552 5.30 -16.79 -26.04
C GLU A 552 5.32 -16.13 -24.66
N VAL A 553 6.32 -16.48 -23.86
CA VAL A 553 6.46 -16.03 -22.47
C VAL A 553 7.88 -15.51 -22.28
N ASP A 554 7.99 -14.29 -21.76
CA ASP A 554 9.26 -13.69 -21.39
C ASP A 554 9.49 -13.86 -19.88
N TYR A 555 10.52 -14.63 -19.53
CA TYR A 555 11.06 -14.68 -18.17
C TYR A 555 12.12 -13.60 -18.00
N ILE A 556 11.98 -12.81 -16.95
CA ILE A 556 12.99 -11.82 -16.57
C ILE A 556 13.83 -12.43 -15.47
N VAL A 557 15.15 -12.41 -15.65
CA VAL A 557 16.12 -12.87 -14.67
C VAL A 557 16.89 -11.66 -14.18
N ASN A 558 16.71 -11.30 -12.91
CA ASN A 558 17.50 -10.28 -12.22
C ASN A 558 18.61 -10.97 -11.42
N TYR A 559 19.76 -10.33 -11.36
CA TYR A 559 20.87 -10.76 -10.51
C TYR A 559 21.53 -9.56 -9.84
N CYS A 560 21.97 -9.74 -8.61
CA CYS A 560 22.70 -8.72 -7.83
C CYS A 560 23.86 -9.36 -7.10
N ASN A 561 24.95 -8.59 -6.93
CA ASN A 561 26.03 -8.92 -6.01
C ASN A 561 25.91 -8.01 -4.79
N THR A 562 25.20 -8.47 -3.75
CA THR A 562 25.02 -7.74 -2.49
C THR A 562 26.20 -7.95 -1.52
N GLY A 563 27.25 -8.63 -1.98
CA GLY A 563 28.49 -8.81 -1.27
C GLY A 563 29.43 -7.59 -1.33
N THR A 564 30.60 -7.74 -0.75
CA THR A 564 31.56 -6.66 -0.52
C THR A 564 32.67 -6.57 -1.56
N VAL A 565 32.83 -7.58 -2.42
CA VAL A 565 33.82 -7.63 -3.49
C VAL A 565 33.21 -8.10 -4.80
N THR A 566 33.90 -7.83 -5.91
CA THR A 566 33.48 -8.24 -7.25
C THR A 566 33.34 -9.77 -7.36
N ALA A 567 32.20 -10.25 -7.81
CA ALA A 567 32.01 -11.63 -8.22
C ALA A 567 32.66 -11.87 -9.58
N GLN A 568 33.67 -12.73 -9.60
CA GLN A 568 34.41 -13.02 -10.81
C GLN A 568 33.76 -14.14 -11.60
N ASN A 569 33.69 -14.01 -12.94
CA ASN A 569 33.14 -15.00 -13.85
C ASN A 569 31.77 -15.52 -13.44
N ALA A 570 30.88 -14.62 -12.99
CA ALA A 570 29.54 -14.96 -12.58
C ALA A 570 28.72 -15.49 -13.75
N TYR A 571 27.79 -16.41 -13.44
CA TYR A 571 26.84 -16.97 -14.41
C TYR A 571 25.57 -17.45 -13.72
N VAL A 572 24.51 -17.64 -14.51
CA VAL A 572 23.21 -18.21 -14.08
C VAL A 572 22.95 -19.48 -14.86
N ASP A 573 22.62 -20.55 -14.16
CA ASP A 573 22.09 -21.79 -14.73
C ASP A 573 20.56 -21.81 -14.60
N LEU A 574 19.86 -21.96 -15.72
CA LEU A 574 18.40 -21.95 -15.81
C LEU A 574 17.88 -23.34 -16.17
N ALA A 575 16.90 -23.84 -15.42
CA ALA A 575 16.15 -25.04 -15.74
C ALA A 575 14.70 -24.68 -16.09
N LEU A 576 14.27 -25.01 -17.29
CA LEU A 576 12.92 -24.81 -17.79
C LEU A 576 12.03 -26.02 -17.46
N ASP A 577 10.73 -25.78 -17.22
CA ASP A 577 9.70 -26.82 -17.21
C ASP A 577 9.66 -27.50 -18.57
N ASN A 578 9.33 -28.79 -18.59
CA ASN A 578 9.20 -29.60 -19.83
C ASN A 578 8.07 -29.12 -20.76
N LYS A 579 7.15 -28.31 -20.28
CA LYS A 579 6.08 -27.64 -21.03
C LYS A 579 6.56 -26.36 -21.76
N LEU A 580 7.77 -25.90 -21.45
CA LEU A 580 8.34 -24.67 -21.98
C LEU A 580 9.49 -24.96 -22.92
N THR A 581 9.45 -24.38 -24.11
CA THR A 581 10.52 -24.49 -25.10
C THR A 581 11.30 -23.20 -25.20
N PHE A 582 12.62 -23.25 -25.03
CA PHE A 582 13.53 -22.11 -25.21
C PHE A 582 13.46 -21.57 -26.65
N GLN A 583 13.31 -20.26 -26.82
CA GLN A 583 13.29 -19.61 -28.14
C GLN A 583 14.52 -18.72 -28.33
N SER A 584 14.76 -17.80 -27.44
CA SER A 584 15.87 -16.85 -27.50
C SER A 584 16.13 -16.21 -26.14
N ALA A 585 17.22 -15.49 -26.00
CA ALA A 585 17.50 -14.67 -24.83
C ALA A 585 18.28 -13.40 -25.21
N SER A 586 18.26 -12.39 -24.34
CA SER A 586 19.05 -11.17 -24.52
C SER A 586 20.56 -11.37 -24.24
N LEU A 587 20.92 -12.44 -23.54
CA LEU A 587 22.29 -12.94 -23.38
C LEU A 587 22.49 -14.26 -24.14
N SER A 588 23.73 -14.54 -24.55
CA SER A 588 24.06 -15.81 -25.19
C SER A 588 23.84 -17.00 -24.26
N ALA A 589 23.02 -17.96 -24.68
CA ALA A 589 22.73 -19.18 -23.94
C ALA A 589 23.72 -20.29 -24.35
N GLU A 590 24.29 -21.00 -23.37
CA GLU A 590 25.06 -22.22 -23.53
C GLU A 590 24.20 -23.39 -23.04
N GLN A 591 23.87 -24.34 -23.89
CA GLN A 591 23.12 -25.51 -23.50
C GLN A 591 24.02 -26.57 -22.84
N LEU A 592 23.67 -26.94 -21.61
CA LEU A 592 24.42 -27.93 -20.84
C LEU A 592 23.93 -29.35 -21.13
N ALA A 593 24.76 -30.35 -20.83
CA ALA A 593 24.45 -31.76 -21.05
C ALA A 593 23.24 -32.28 -20.22
N ASP A 594 22.91 -31.63 -19.12
CA ASP A 594 21.76 -31.93 -18.27
C ASP A 594 20.47 -31.20 -18.70
N GLY A 595 20.51 -30.53 -19.86
CA GLY A 595 19.35 -29.80 -20.42
C GLY A 595 19.17 -28.37 -19.93
N LYS A 596 19.99 -27.92 -18.99
CA LYS A 596 19.93 -26.55 -18.52
C LYS A 596 20.58 -25.55 -19.49
N LEU A 597 20.24 -24.29 -19.34
CA LEU A 597 20.79 -23.16 -20.07
C LEU A 597 21.70 -22.37 -19.15
N ARG A 598 22.95 -22.10 -19.58
CA ARG A 598 23.90 -21.25 -18.86
C ARG A 598 24.03 -19.89 -19.52
N PHE A 599 23.94 -18.84 -18.69
CA PHE A 599 24.10 -17.44 -19.09
C PHE A 599 25.27 -16.83 -18.33
N ARG A 600 26.33 -16.45 -19.08
CA ARG A 600 27.53 -15.85 -18.49
C ARG A 600 27.33 -14.36 -18.26
N LEU A 601 27.50 -13.92 -17.02
CA LEU A 601 27.32 -12.52 -16.59
C LEU A 601 28.66 -11.74 -16.63
N GLY A 602 29.79 -12.46 -16.62
CA GLY A 602 31.12 -11.85 -16.47
C GLY A 602 31.42 -11.47 -15.02
N ASN A 603 32.08 -10.33 -14.85
CA ASN A 603 32.41 -9.81 -13.51
C ASN A 603 31.30 -8.88 -13.04
N VAL A 604 30.73 -9.14 -11.87
CA VAL A 604 29.68 -8.31 -11.25
C VAL A 604 30.27 -7.60 -10.03
N ALA A 605 30.39 -6.28 -10.08
CA ALA A 605 30.93 -5.46 -8.99
C ALA A 605 30.11 -5.62 -7.70
N ALA A 606 30.73 -5.31 -6.56
CA ALA A 606 29.97 -5.17 -5.29
C ALA A 606 28.84 -4.14 -5.46
N ASN A 607 27.65 -4.43 -4.96
CA ASN A 607 26.38 -3.69 -5.17
C ASN A 607 25.97 -3.56 -6.65
N GLY A 608 26.62 -4.28 -7.56
CA GLY A 608 26.21 -4.31 -8.96
C GLY A 608 25.05 -5.26 -9.20
N CYS A 609 24.05 -4.79 -9.94
CA CYS A 609 22.90 -5.58 -10.39
C CYS A 609 22.81 -5.55 -11.91
N GLY A 610 22.06 -6.50 -12.47
CA GLY A 610 21.71 -6.53 -13.88
C GLY A 610 20.53 -7.44 -14.14
N SER A 611 20.04 -7.43 -15.38
CA SER A 611 18.94 -8.28 -15.78
C SER A 611 19.11 -8.77 -17.22
N PHE A 612 18.48 -9.88 -17.54
CA PHE A 612 18.34 -10.39 -18.90
C PHE A 612 16.99 -11.09 -19.08
N THR A 613 16.55 -11.14 -20.32
CA THR A 613 15.27 -11.78 -20.69
C THR A 613 15.51 -13.11 -21.36
N VAL A 614 14.70 -14.11 -21.01
CA VAL A 614 14.66 -15.43 -21.65
C VAL A 614 13.27 -15.64 -22.24
N LYS A 615 13.20 -15.72 -23.55
CA LYS A 615 11.97 -15.94 -24.29
C LYS A 615 11.74 -17.45 -24.43
N THR A 616 10.56 -17.90 -24.04
CA THR A 616 10.09 -19.28 -24.13
C THR A 616 8.74 -19.36 -24.81
N ALA A 617 8.35 -20.53 -25.28
CA ALA A 617 7.01 -20.79 -25.75
C ALA A 617 6.37 -21.90 -24.91
N LEU A 618 5.13 -21.67 -24.47
CA LEU A 618 4.34 -22.67 -23.75
C LEU A 618 3.59 -23.57 -24.75
N ASP A 619 3.70 -24.87 -24.53
CA ASP A 619 3.10 -25.87 -25.42
C ASP A 619 1.58 -25.72 -25.53
N CYS A 620 1.05 -25.96 -26.74
CA CYS A 620 -0.38 -25.89 -27.01
C CYS A 620 -1.13 -27.17 -26.65
N ASN A 621 -0.44 -28.31 -26.68
CA ASN A 621 -1.02 -29.62 -26.53
C ASN A 621 -0.59 -30.28 -25.23
N GLY A 622 -1.54 -30.85 -24.51
CA GLY A 622 -1.25 -31.57 -23.27
C GLY A 622 -1.13 -30.69 -22.02
N VAL A 623 -1.46 -29.42 -22.11
CA VAL A 623 -1.40 -28.45 -21.00
C VAL A 623 -2.82 -28.01 -20.64
N ALA A 624 -3.20 -28.14 -19.38
CA ALA A 624 -4.53 -27.75 -18.87
C ALA A 624 -4.49 -26.42 -18.10
N ASN A 625 -5.59 -25.67 -18.16
CA ASN A 625 -5.78 -24.50 -17.29
C ASN A 625 -5.71 -24.91 -15.81
N GLY A 626 -5.02 -24.11 -14.99
CA GLY A 626 -4.78 -24.38 -13.58
C GLY A 626 -3.61 -25.33 -13.32
N GLN A 627 -2.99 -25.91 -14.35
CA GLN A 627 -1.74 -26.63 -14.25
C GLN A 627 -0.59 -25.66 -14.05
N THR A 628 0.47 -26.06 -13.36
CA THR A 628 1.61 -25.19 -13.08
C THR A 628 2.77 -25.42 -14.05
N GLY A 629 3.47 -24.32 -14.38
CA GLY A 629 4.80 -24.33 -14.97
C GLY A 629 5.82 -23.88 -13.94
N LEU A 630 6.99 -24.53 -13.90
CA LEU A 630 8.06 -24.25 -12.96
C LEU A 630 9.36 -23.93 -13.70
N VAL A 631 9.97 -22.78 -13.40
CA VAL A 631 11.29 -22.41 -13.91
C VAL A 631 12.18 -22.07 -12.72
N SER A 632 13.42 -22.56 -12.73
CA SER A 632 14.38 -22.27 -11.68
C SER A 632 15.67 -21.69 -12.23
N ALA A 633 16.20 -20.69 -11.53
CA ALA A 633 17.49 -20.06 -11.82
C ALA A 633 18.43 -20.24 -10.62
N ARG A 634 19.69 -20.60 -10.89
CA ARG A 634 20.76 -20.66 -9.89
C ARG A 634 21.93 -19.80 -10.32
N VAL A 635 22.35 -18.88 -9.43
CA VAL A 635 23.48 -17.97 -9.69
C VAL A 635 24.76 -18.49 -9.07
N PHE A 636 25.88 -18.18 -9.72
CA PHE A 636 27.25 -18.50 -9.27
C PHE A 636 28.14 -17.26 -9.33
N PRO A 637 29.14 -17.14 -8.41
CA PRO A 637 29.51 -18.11 -7.36
C PRO A 637 28.45 -18.23 -6.26
N ASP A 638 28.23 -19.45 -5.79
CA ASP A 638 27.20 -19.82 -4.79
C ASP A 638 27.84 -20.23 -3.45
N THR A 639 28.87 -19.50 -3.03
CA THR A 639 29.64 -19.81 -1.83
C THR A 639 29.37 -18.84 -0.68
N PHE A 640 29.19 -19.38 0.51
CA PHE A 640 29.14 -18.62 1.74
C PHE A 640 30.56 -18.40 2.28
N CYS A 641 30.94 -17.14 2.56
CA CYS A 641 32.24 -16.79 3.11
C CYS A 641 32.24 -16.55 4.62
N LEU A 642 31.08 -16.54 5.25
CA LEU A 642 30.95 -16.42 6.71
C LEU A 642 31.15 -17.76 7.38
N ASP A 643 31.62 -17.73 8.63
CA ASP A 643 31.61 -18.92 9.48
C ASP A 643 30.18 -19.44 9.63
N LEU A 644 30.00 -20.67 9.20
CA LEU A 644 28.73 -21.35 9.21
C LEU A 644 28.43 -21.84 10.64
N ASP A 645 27.16 -22.00 10.97
CA ASP A 645 26.73 -22.49 12.29
C ASP A 645 27.52 -23.77 12.64
N PRO A 646 28.25 -23.82 13.76
CA PRO A 646 29.03 -24.99 14.15
C PRO A 646 28.21 -26.26 14.36
N ARG A 647 26.90 -26.14 14.54
CA ARG A 647 25.98 -27.29 14.62
C ARG A 647 25.73 -27.94 13.28
N TRP A 648 25.97 -27.23 12.18
CA TRP A 648 25.78 -27.75 10.84
C TRP A 648 26.83 -28.80 10.47
N ASP A 649 26.39 -29.99 10.10
CA ASP A 649 27.22 -31.13 9.70
C ASP A 649 27.73 -31.08 8.26
N ARG A 650 27.52 -29.96 7.55
CA ARG A 650 27.89 -29.73 6.13
C ARG A 650 27.10 -30.57 5.13
N SER A 651 26.05 -31.28 5.57
CA SER A 651 25.09 -31.89 4.66
C SER A 651 24.13 -30.83 4.08
N SER A 652 23.65 -31.05 2.87
CA SER A 652 22.66 -30.17 2.24
C SER A 652 21.66 -31.04 1.47
N ILE A 653 20.44 -31.07 1.93
CA ILE A 653 19.39 -31.90 1.37
C ILE A 653 18.65 -31.13 0.29
N VAL A 654 18.53 -31.77 -0.88
CA VAL A 654 17.66 -31.33 -1.96
C VAL A 654 16.64 -32.41 -2.29
N VAL A 655 15.47 -32.00 -2.73
CA VAL A 655 14.39 -32.88 -3.15
C VAL A 655 14.09 -32.65 -4.62
N ARG A 656 13.98 -33.73 -5.37
CA ARG A 656 13.54 -33.71 -6.77
C ARG A 656 12.32 -34.60 -6.92
N GLY A 657 11.42 -34.25 -7.80
CA GLY A 657 10.24 -35.01 -8.11
C GLY A 657 10.12 -35.23 -9.61
N ILE A 658 9.86 -36.47 -10.02
CA ILE A 658 9.60 -36.82 -11.40
C ILE A 658 8.36 -37.73 -11.52
N CYS A 659 7.69 -37.62 -12.66
CA CYS A 659 6.63 -38.52 -13.04
C CYS A 659 7.19 -39.61 -13.97
N LYS A 660 6.97 -40.85 -13.61
CA LYS A 660 7.32 -42.01 -14.48
C LYS A 660 6.09 -42.87 -14.72
N LYS A 661 5.44 -42.65 -15.87
CA LYS A 661 4.11 -43.17 -16.19
C LYS A 661 3.05 -42.67 -15.20
N ASP A 662 2.55 -43.55 -14.33
CA ASP A 662 1.55 -43.28 -13.28
C ASP A 662 2.15 -43.32 -11.88
N THR A 663 3.46 -43.15 -11.75
CA THR A 663 4.17 -43.24 -10.48
C THR A 663 4.98 -41.96 -10.25
N VAL A 664 4.72 -41.31 -9.13
CA VAL A 664 5.52 -40.18 -8.64
C VAL A 664 6.75 -40.76 -7.95
N ILE A 665 7.94 -40.28 -8.36
CA ILE A 665 9.20 -40.66 -7.74
C ILE A 665 9.82 -39.41 -7.17
N PHE A 666 10.02 -39.37 -5.84
CA PHE A 666 10.80 -38.35 -5.17
C PHE A 666 12.20 -38.87 -4.87
N GLU A 667 13.21 -38.11 -5.26
CA GLU A 667 14.58 -38.30 -4.87
C GLU A 667 14.94 -37.33 -3.76
N ILE A 668 15.42 -37.82 -2.62
CA ILE A 668 16.02 -37.02 -1.54
C ILE A 668 17.52 -37.25 -1.63
N GLN A 669 18.31 -36.21 -1.92
CA GLN A 669 19.74 -36.31 -2.12
C GLN A 669 20.49 -35.38 -1.15
N ASN A 670 21.59 -35.86 -0.58
CA ASN A 670 22.57 -35.02 0.12
C ASN A 670 23.62 -34.53 -0.88
N ILE A 671 23.53 -33.29 -1.32
CA ILE A 671 24.52 -32.64 -2.21
C ILE A 671 25.62 -31.92 -1.43
N GLY A 672 25.53 -31.88 -0.10
CA GLY A 672 26.52 -31.25 0.77
C GLY A 672 27.84 -32.02 0.85
N LYS A 673 28.85 -31.38 1.39
CA LYS A 673 30.21 -31.96 1.55
C LYS A 673 30.35 -32.84 2.80
N GLY A 674 29.34 -32.84 3.68
CA GLY A 674 29.36 -33.60 4.94
C GLY A 674 28.28 -34.66 4.97
N ASP A 675 28.48 -35.67 5.83
CA ASP A 675 27.53 -36.72 6.10
C ASP A 675 26.52 -36.27 7.14
N MET A 676 25.23 -36.61 6.96
CA MET A 676 24.21 -36.31 7.97
C MET A 676 24.49 -37.02 9.29
N LYS A 677 24.60 -36.26 10.38
CA LYS A 677 24.77 -36.83 11.74
C LYS A 677 23.49 -37.40 12.32
N GLU A 678 22.35 -36.84 11.94
CA GLU A 678 21.05 -37.20 12.49
C GLU A 678 20.14 -37.77 11.44
N ARG A 679 19.23 -38.67 11.85
CA ARG A 679 18.15 -39.18 11.02
C ARG A 679 17.03 -38.13 10.98
N LYS A 680 16.63 -37.74 9.77
CA LYS A 680 15.58 -36.78 9.50
C LYS A 680 14.35 -37.45 8.89
N LYS A 681 13.22 -36.72 8.86
CA LYS A 681 11.94 -37.21 8.32
C LYS A 681 11.50 -36.38 7.13
N GLY A 682 10.72 -36.98 6.26
CA GLY A 682 9.97 -36.30 5.26
C GLY A 682 8.47 -36.39 5.52
N ILE A 683 7.71 -35.45 4.96
CA ILE A 683 6.26 -35.43 5.01
C ILE A 683 5.75 -35.46 3.57
N VAL A 684 4.92 -36.42 3.23
CA VAL A 684 4.26 -36.51 1.93
C VAL A 684 2.83 -35.99 2.08
N VAL A 685 2.45 -35.06 1.20
CA VAL A 685 1.09 -34.54 1.07
C VAL A 685 0.55 -34.96 -0.29
N GLN A 686 -0.61 -35.59 -0.33
CA GLN A 686 -1.39 -35.89 -1.52
C GLN A 686 -2.55 -34.90 -1.59
N ASP A 687 -2.58 -34.09 -2.61
CA ASP A 687 -3.54 -33.00 -2.78
C ASP A 687 -3.55 -32.04 -1.55
N ASP A 688 -4.46 -32.26 -0.61
CA ASP A 688 -4.58 -31.48 0.63
C ASP A 688 -4.43 -32.33 1.92
N ILE A 689 -3.88 -33.56 1.83
CA ILE A 689 -3.89 -34.53 2.94
C ILE A 689 -2.49 -35.11 3.19
N ILE A 690 -2.03 -35.09 4.44
CA ILE A 690 -0.78 -35.78 4.85
C ILE A 690 -0.94 -37.29 4.76
N MET A 691 -0.03 -37.93 4.03
CA MET A 691 0.01 -39.37 3.79
C MET A 691 0.98 -40.07 4.78
N ARG A 692 0.56 -40.27 6.03
CA ARG A 692 1.45 -40.80 7.10
C ARG A 692 2.11 -42.16 6.75
N GLY A 693 1.51 -42.95 5.90
CA GLY A 693 2.00 -44.29 5.58
C GLY A 693 3.20 -44.33 4.62
N VAL A 694 3.52 -43.23 3.94
CA VAL A 694 4.61 -43.14 2.95
C VAL A 694 5.67 -42.12 3.30
N ASN A 695 5.61 -41.52 4.50
CA ASN A 695 6.58 -40.56 4.97
C ASN A 695 7.97 -41.17 5.11
N PRO A 696 8.99 -40.73 4.35
CA PRO A 696 10.33 -41.28 4.42
C PRO A 696 11.06 -40.89 5.68
N THR A 697 12.03 -41.73 6.08
CA THR A 697 13.06 -41.37 7.07
C THR A 697 14.42 -41.63 6.44
N TYR A 698 15.35 -40.70 6.58
CA TYR A 698 16.64 -40.76 5.91
C TYR A 698 17.78 -40.24 6.75
N GLN A 699 18.97 -40.74 6.47
CA GLN A 699 20.26 -40.26 6.99
C GLN A 699 21.29 -40.58 5.91
N LEU A 700 21.73 -39.55 5.17
CA LEU A 700 22.44 -39.71 3.91
C LEU A 700 23.90 -39.25 4.06
N GLN A 701 24.83 -40.07 3.55
CA GLN A 701 26.19 -39.67 3.31
C GLN A 701 26.26 -38.63 2.19
N SER A 702 27.34 -37.86 2.15
CA SER A 702 27.62 -36.94 1.04
C SER A 702 27.52 -37.62 -0.33
N GLY A 703 26.81 -37.02 -1.26
CA GLY A 703 26.58 -37.50 -2.60
C GLY A 703 25.58 -38.64 -2.73
N LYS A 704 25.00 -39.15 -1.63
CA LYS A 704 24.02 -40.26 -1.68
C LYS A 704 22.60 -39.76 -1.74
N SER A 705 21.71 -40.58 -2.32
CA SER A 705 20.26 -40.34 -2.40
C SER A 705 19.44 -41.56 -2.02
N ILE A 706 18.16 -41.29 -1.71
CA ILE A 706 17.11 -42.31 -1.63
C ILE A 706 15.94 -41.90 -2.52
N GLU A 707 15.22 -42.91 -3.06
CA GLU A 707 14.00 -42.71 -3.82
C GLU A 707 12.77 -43.14 -3.02
N VAL A 708 11.69 -42.34 -3.17
CA VAL A 708 10.35 -42.66 -2.67
C VAL A 708 9.40 -42.71 -3.84
N ALA A 709 8.97 -43.93 -4.20
CA ALA A 709 8.05 -44.13 -5.31
C ALA A 709 6.60 -44.27 -4.81
N ILE A 710 5.67 -43.52 -5.36
CA ILE A 710 4.27 -43.47 -4.98
C ILE A 710 3.39 -43.66 -6.22
N PRO A 711 2.64 -44.78 -6.34
CA PRO A 711 1.68 -44.96 -7.41
C PRO A 711 0.60 -43.86 -7.41
N ASN A 712 0.31 -43.31 -8.57
CA ASN A 712 -0.65 -42.20 -8.72
C ASN A 712 -1.68 -42.48 -9.85
N PRO A 713 -2.50 -43.53 -9.73
CA PRO A 713 -3.45 -43.85 -10.79
C PRO A 713 -4.57 -42.83 -10.99
N ASN A 714 -4.74 -41.91 -10.03
CA ASN A 714 -5.85 -40.94 -9.99
C ASN A 714 -5.44 -39.53 -10.39
N GLY A 715 -4.17 -39.27 -10.76
CA GLY A 715 -3.71 -37.95 -11.16
C GLY A 715 -3.65 -36.92 -10.04
N SER A 716 -3.51 -37.37 -8.79
CA SER A 716 -3.33 -36.45 -7.62
C SER A 716 -2.01 -35.69 -7.73
N THR A 717 -1.97 -34.53 -7.15
CA THR A 717 -0.72 -33.78 -6.89
C THR A 717 -0.06 -34.28 -5.61
N PHE A 718 1.19 -34.71 -5.71
CA PHE A 718 1.98 -35.13 -4.56
C PHE A 718 3.08 -34.12 -4.26
N ARG A 719 3.28 -33.83 -2.99
CA ARG A 719 4.36 -32.96 -2.48
C ARG A 719 5.15 -33.68 -1.41
N LEU A 720 6.47 -33.58 -1.47
CA LEU A 720 7.36 -34.04 -0.43
C LEU A 720 8.04 -32.83 0.22
N PHE A 721 7.95 -32.76 1.55
CA PHE A 721 8.76 -31.91 2.40
C PHE A 721 9.85 -32.76 3.06
N ALA A 722 11.08 -32.25 3.09
CA ALA A 722 12.22 -32.94 3.69
C ALA A 722 12.92 -32.02 4.70
N GLU A 723 13.29 -32.54 5.85
CA GLU A 723 14.00 -31.79 6.88
C GLU A 723 15.49 -31.64 6.53
N GLN A 724 16.07 -30.45 6.71
CA GLN A 724 17.51 -30.19 6.66
C GLN A 724 18.21 -30.56 7.98
N SER A 725 19.53 -30.65 7.97
CA SER A 725 20.33 -30.71 9.18
C SER A 725 20.28 -29.37 9.95
N GLU A 726 20.40 -29.44 11.28
CA GLU A 726 20.41 -28.26 12.12
C GLU A 726 21.59 -27.34 11.75
N GLY A 727 21.36 -26.03 11.75
CA GLY A 727 22.36 -25.02 11.39
C GLY A 727 22.66 -24.89 9.91
N HIS A 728 21.91 -25.57 9.02
CA HIS A 728 22.01 -25.35 7.57
C HIS A 728 21.78 -23.88 7.23
N PRO A 729 22.59 -23.26 6.35
CA PRO A 729 22.48 -21.83 6.05
C PRO A 729 21.21 -21.43 5.28
N GLY A 730 20.61 -22.38 4.52
CA GLY A 730 19.28 -22.23 3.94
C GLY A 730 18.17 -22.55 4.96
N ARG A 731 16.91 -22.43 4.56
CA ARG A 731 15.81 -22.80 5.44
C ARG A 731 15.63 -24.30 5.53
N SER A 732 15.00 -24.75 6.64
CA SER A 732 15.08 -26.15 7.06
C SER A 732 14.07 -27.09 6.44
N LEU A 733 13.41 -26.72 5.32
CA LEU A 733 12.31 -27.53 4.76
C LEU A 733 12.29 -27.54 3.21
N PRO A 734 13.30 -28.18 2.56
CA PRO A 734 13.27 -28.33 1.12
C PRO A 734 12.04 -29.13 0.68
N THR A 735 11.39 -28.69 -0.40
CA THR A 735 10.13 -29.28 -0.86
C THR A 735 10.01 -29.23 -2.37
N VAL A 736 9.32 -30.19 -2.93
CA VAL A 736 8.95 -30.23 -4.34
C VAL A 736 7.57 -30.86 -4.51
N ALA A 737 6.77 -30.33 -5.43
CA ALA A 737 5.50 -30.91 -5.84
C ALA A 737 5.61 -31.56 -7.23
N VAL A 738 4.87 -32.65 -7.44
CA VAL A 738 4.68 -33.30 -8.74
C VAL A 738 3.19 -33.30 -9.06
N GLU A 739 2.82 -32.58 -10.10
CA GLU A 739 1.47 -32.44 -10.62
C GLU A 739 1.37 -33.15 -12.00
N GLY A 740 0.17 -33.61 -12.34
CA GLY A 740 -0.10 -34.15 -13.68
C GLY A 740 0.42 -35.53 -13.94
N CYS A 741 0.88 -36.24 -12.90
CA CYS A 741 1.35 -37.63 -13.01
C CYS A 741 0.17 -38.59 -12.98
N ALA A 742 -0.33 -38.96 -14.16
CA ALA A 742 -1.46 -39.87 -14.31
C ALA A 742 -1.24 -40.79 -15.55
N GLU A 743 -1.99 -41.87 -15.60
CA GLU A 743 -2.10 -42.67 -16.85
C GLU A 743 -2.70 -41.81 -17.97
N ASP A 744 -2.30 -42.07 -19.21
CA ASP A 744 -2.79 -41.37 -20.39
C ASP A 744 -4.32 -41.34 -20.44
N GLY A 745 -4.88 -40.15 -20.64
CA GLY A 745 -6.34 -39.94 -20.73
C GLY A 745 -7.08 -39.88 -19.37
N LYS A 746 -6.40 -39.97 -18.25
CA LYS A 746 -6.99 -39.77 -16.92
C LYS A 746 -7.02 -38.27 -16.51
N PRO A 747 -8.04 -37.85 -15.75
CA PRO A 747 -8.05 -36.49 -15.24
C PRO A 747 -6.91 -36.27 -14.23
N ILE A 748 -6.38 -35.05 -14.20
CA ILE A 748 -5.36 -34.61 -13.24
C ILE A 748 -5.96 -33.61 -12.26
N ILE A 749 -5.45 -33.58 -11.03
CA ILE A 749 -5.80 -32.58 -10.01
C ILE A 749 -4.77 -31.46 -10.08
N THR A 750 -5.25 -30.24 -10.32
CA THR A 750 -4.42 -29.05 -10.50
C THR A 750 -4.66 -28.01 -9.38
N GLY A 751 -3.79 -26.99 -9.30
CA GLY A 751 -3.94 -25.88 -8.36
C GLY A 751 -3.50 -26.17 -6.93
N GLN A 752 -2.86 -27.31 -6.67
CA GLN A 752 -2.36 -27.69 -5.35
C GLN A 752 -0.88 -27.27 -5.14
N VAL A 753 -0.15 -27.06 -6.22
CA VAL A 753 1.30 -26.76 -6.18
C VAL A 753 1.55 -25.41 -5.51
N THR A 754 0.79 -24.40 -5.84
CA THR A 754 1.00 -23.02 -5.35
C THR A 754 0.58 -22.80 -3.89
N GLN A 755 -0.01 -23.81 -3.21
CA GLN A 755 -0.43 -23.67 -1.80
C GLN A 755 0.73 -23.55 -0.80
N PHE A 756 1.89 -24.07 -1.16
CA PHE A 756 3.09 -24.08 -0.33
C PHE A 756 4.27 -23.48 -1.09
N PRO A 757 5.29 -22.95 -0.38
CA PRO A 757 6.51 -22.52 -1.04
C PRO A 757 7.22 -23.72 -1.69
N GLU A 758 7.96 -23.46 -2.75
CA GLU A 758 8.93 -24.40 -3.31
C GLU A 758 10.33 -24.02 -2.80
N ASN A 759 11.27 -24.92 -2.89
CA ASN A 759 12.69 -24.79 -2.51
C ASN A 759 13.01 -24.82 -0.99
N ASP A 760 14.27 -24.88 -0.69
CA ASP A 760 14.83 -24.84 0.67
C ASP A 760 15.30 -23.45 1.10
N GLN A 761 14.94 -22.44 0.28
CA GLN A 761 15.35 -21.02 0.43
C GLN A 761 16.88 -20.83 0.44
N ASP A 762 17.54 -21.55 -0.43
CA ASP A 762 18.91 -21.27 -0.83
C ASP A 762 18.96 -19.87 -1.49
N PRO A 763 19.72 -18.90 -0.98
CA PRO A 763 19.74 -17.54 -1.52
C PRO A 763 20.29 -17.45 -2.95
N PHE A 764 20.97 -18.49 -3.41
CA PHE A 764 21.50 -18.59 -4.77
C PHE A 764 20.50 -19.18 -5.78
N VAL A 765 19.30 -19.53 -5.35
CA VAL A 765 18.25 -20.14 -6.19
C VAL A 765 16.98 -19.31 -6.12
N SER A 766 16.40 -19.04 -7.28
CA SER A 766 15.03 -18.52 -7.41
C SER A 766 14.20 -19.48 -8.24
N ILE A 767 12.95 -19.68 -7.83
CA ILE A 767 11.99 -20.55 -8.51
C ILE A 767 10.72 -19.75 -8.75
N ASP A 768 10.34 -19.62 -10.03
CA ASP A 768 9.05 -19.09 -10.45
C ASP A 768 8.07 -20.23 -10.71
N ILE A 769 6.90 -20.16 -10.05
CA ILE A 769 5.80 -21.11 -10.22
C ILE A 769 4.55 -20.36 -10.60
N GLN A 770 4.10 -20.54 -11.82
CA GLN A 770 2.92 -19.88 -12.35
C GLN A 770 1.84 -20.89 -12.74
N GLU A 771 0.60 -20.57 -12.38
CA GLU A 771 -0.55 -21.30 -12.93
C GLU A 771 -0.84 -20.85 -14.35
N ILE A 772 -1.15 -21.79 -15.21
CA ILE A 772 -1.53 -21.52 -16.60
C ILE A 772 -2.98 -21.02 -16.61
N LEU A 773 -3.18 -19.80 -17.11
CA LEU A 773 -4.43 -19.07 -17.06
C LEU A 773 -5.05 -18.92 -18.45
N SER A 774 -6.37 -18.85 -18.50
CA SER A 774 -7.13 -18.52 -19.73
C SER A 774 -7.35 -17.01 -19.91
N ALA A 775 -7.22 -16.20 -18.85
CA ALA A 775 -7.38 -14.75 -18.87
C ALA A 775 -6.59 -14.09 -17.74
N VAL A 776 -6.14 -12.86 -17.96
CA VAL A 776 -5.38 -12.05 -17.02
C VAL A 776 -6.14 -10.77 -16.71
N GLN A 777 -6.14 -10.35 -15.44
CA GLN A 777 -6.72 -9.08 -15.02
C GLN A 777 -5.77 -7.92 -15.37
N SER A 778 -6.33 -6.77 -15.71
CA SER A 778 -5.55 -5.59 -16.09
C SER A 778 -4.75 -4.97 -14.95
N VAL A 779 -5.21 -5.10 -13.70
CA VAL A 779 -4.47 -4.71 -12.49
C VAL A 779 -4.72 -5.79 -11.43
N ALA A 780 -3.66 -6.44 -10.97
CA ALA A 780 -3.75 -7.53 -10.01
C ALA A 780 -2.54 -7.61 -9.10
N LEU A 781 -2.77 -8.05 -7.86
CA LEU A 781 -1.75 -8.49 -6.92
C LEU A 781 -1.82 -10.01 -6.80
N ARG A 782 -0.71 -10.68 -6.95
CA ARG A 782 -0.53 -12.09 -6.63
C ARG A 782 0.37 -12.25 -5.43
N GLY A 783 0.04 -13.21 -4.59
CA GLY A 783 0.84 -13.59 -3.45
C GLY A 783 1.25 -15.06 -3.55
N HIS A 784 2.52 -15.34 -3.30
CA HIS A 784 3.03 -16.71 -3.24
C HIS A 784 3.72 -16.96 -1.89
N PRO A 785 3.50 -18.15 -1.27
CA PRO A 785 2.54 -19.21 -1.67
C PRO A 785 1.08 -18.71 -1.49
N LYS A 786 0.13 -19.32 -2.17
CA LYS A 786 -1.31 -19.04 -2.00
C LYS A 786 -1.83 -19.37 -0.60
N GLY A 787 -1.11 -20.25 0.10
CA GLY A 787 -1.52 -20.78 1.39
C GLY A 787 -2.50 -21.96 1.27
N TYR A 788 -2.52 -22.77 2.30
CA TYR A 788 -3.25 -24.03 2.37
C TYR A 788 -4.74 -23.81 2.61
N GLY A 789 -5.55 -24.46 1.80
CA GLY A 789 -6.99 -24.56 1.95
C GLY A 789 -7.73 -23.21 1.80
N LYS A 790 -9.00 -23.18 2.22
CA LYS A 790 -9.88 -21.99 2.04
C LYS A 790 -9.48 -20.77 2.85
N GLN A 791 -8.64 -20.94 3.88
CA GLN A 791 -8.18 -19.85 4.74
C GLN A 791 -6.80 -19.33 4.32
N SER A 792 -6.20 -19.89 3.26
CA SER A 792 -4.85 -19.56 2.79
C SER A 792 -3.84 -19.62 3.93
N THR A 793 -3.82 -20.74 4.68
CA THR A 793 -2.98 -20.87 5.88
C THR A 793 -1.52 -21.11 5.48
N ILE A 794 -0.60 -20.40 6.12
CA ILE A 794 0.84 -20.48 5.91
C ILE A 794 1.58 -20.71 7.24
N ASP A 795 2.78 -21.26 7.17
CA ASP A 795 3.67 -21.37 8.32
C ASP A 795 4.19 -19.99 8.76
N ALA A 796 4.36 -19.80 10.07
CA ALA A 796 4.85 -18.55 10.65
C ALA A 796 6.26 -18.12 10.19
N LYS A 797 7.00 -19.00 9.50
CA LYS A 797 8.33 -18.73 8.94
C LYS A 797 8.34 -18.59 7.41
N THR A 798 7.16 -18.63 6.78
CA THR A 798 7.06 -18.52 5.32
C THR A 798 7.32 -17.09 4.88
N ASP A 799 8.26 -16.89 3.95
CA ASP A 799 8.40 -15.63 3.23
C ASP A 799 7.30 -15.49 2.20
N LEU A 800 6.92 -14.25 1.96
CA LEU A 800 5.88 -13.91 1.02
C LEU A 800 6.48 -13.21 -0.19
N THR A 801 6.09 -13.68 -1.37
CA THR A 801 6.40 -13.04 -2.64
C THR A 801 5.14 -12.32 -3.14
N PHE A 802 5.30 -11.07 -3.54
CA PHE A 802 4.23 -10.21 -4.06
C PHE A 802 4.55 -9.85 -5.50
N THR A 803 3.67 -10.20 -6.44
CA THR A 803 3.80 -9.80 -7.84
C THR A 803 2.65 -8.88 -8.20
N VAL A 804 2.95 -7.61 -8.50
CA VAL A 804 1.97 -6.64 -8.99
C VAL A 804 2.02 -6.63 -10.51
N ILE A 805 0.87 -6.87 -11.14
CA ILE A 805 0.68 -6.86 -12.59
C ILE A 805 -0.21 -5.69 -12.94
N PHE A 806 0.12 -4.98 -14.00
CA PHE A 806 -0.65 -3.83 -14.45
C PHE A 806 -0.63 -3.68 -15.97
N GLN A 807 -1.74 -3.19 -16.52
CA GLN A 807 -1.90 -2.96 -17.96
C GLN A 807 -2.39 -1.54 -18.22
N ASN A 808 -1.86 -0.91 -19.25
CA ASN A 808 -2.39 0.36 -19.73
C ASN A 808 -3.69 0.12 -20.51
N SER A 809 -4.82 0.28 -19.85
CA SER A 809 -6.17 0.19 -20.42
C SER A 809 -6.66 1.51 -21.03
N GLY A 810 -5.86 2.59 -20.99
CA GLY A 810 -6.19 3.89 -21.59
C GLY A 810 -5.93 3.98 -23.08
N SER A 811 -6.12 5.17 -23.65
CA SER A 811 -5.89 5.48 -25.07
C SER A 811 -4.46 5.92 -25.38
N ASP A 812 -3.75 6.47 -24.40
CA ASP A 812 -2.46 7.10 -24.55
C ASP A 812 -1.35 6.28 -23.93
N THR A 813 -0.11 6.43 -24.43
CA THR A 813 1.07 5.82 -23.83
C THR A 813 1.29 6.37 -22.43
N VAL A 814 1.45 5.47 -21.45
CA VAL A 814 1.78 5.81 -20.07
C VAL A 814 3.30 5.96 -19.94
N GLN A 815 3.73 7.08 -19.38
CA GLN A 815 5.14 7.41 -19.21
C GLN A 815 5.67 7.01 -17.83
N ARG A 816 4.84 7.14 -16.80
CA ARG A 816 5.20 6.85 -15.41
C ARG A 816 4.17 5.94 -14.76
N VAL A 817 4.64 4.91 -14.05
CA VAL A 817 3.79 4.08 -13.18
C VAL A 817 4.38 4.10 -11.78
N VAL A 818 3.53 4.37 -10.79
CA VAL A 818 3.89 4.28 -9.37
C VAL A 818 2.99 3.24 -8.70
N ILE A 819 3.58 2.33 -7.97
CA ILE A 819 2.88 1.35 -7.16
C ILE A 819 3.13 1.67 -5.69
N ARG A 820 2.07 1.72 -4.89
CA ARG A 820 2.15 1.87 -3.44
C ARG A 820 1.50 0.66 -2.79
N ASP A 821 2.26 -0.02 -1.97
CA ASP A 821 1.83 -1.19 -1.21
C ASP A 821 2.09 -0.95 0.27
N THR A 822 1.05 -0.91 1.07
CA THR A 822 1.16 -0.74 2.52
C THR A 822 1.20 -2.11 3.17
N LEU A 823 2.38 -2.52 3.61
CA LEU A 823 2.59 -3.83 4.20
C LEU A 823 1.77 -4.01 5.50
N SER A 824 1.25 -5.22 5.67
CA SER A 824 0.62 -5.62 6.93
C SER A 824 1.60 -5.46 8.10
N GLN A 825 1.10 -5.09 9.28
CA GLN A 825 1.90 -5.00 10.49
C GLN A 825 2.59 -6.31 10.90
N ALA A 826 2.14 -7.44 10.38
CA ALA A 826 2.75 -8.76 10.60
C ALA A 826 3.96 -9.03 9.68
N ILE A 827 4.25 -8.16 8.71
CA ILE A 827 5.40 -8.25 7.81
C ILE A 827 6.50 -7.31 8.33
N ASP A 828 7.74 -7.71 8.18
CA ASP A 828 8.91 -6.89 8.54
C ASP A 828 9.36 -6.07 7.31
N PRO A 829 9.16 -4.74 7.30
CA PRO A 829 9.54 -3.90 6.16
C PRO A 829 11.04 -3.89 5.87
N THR A 830 11.87 -4.24 6.87
CA THR A 830 13.34 -4.27 6.71
C THR A 830 13.83 -5.48 5.93
N THR A 831 12.94 -6.42 5.64
CA THR A 831 13.23 -7.66 4.89
C THR A 831 12.76 -7.59 3.45
N VAL A 832 12.28 -6.44 3.00
CA VAL A 832 11.85 -6.24 1.61
C VAL A 832 13.06 -6.38 0.68
N ILE A 833 12.95 -7.31 -0.25
CA ILE A 833 13.96 -7.59 -1.28
C ILE A 833 13.33 -7.31 -2.65
N PRO A 834 13.93 -6.40 -3.44
CA PRO A 834 13.52 -6.15 -4.81
C PRO A 834 13.65 -7.41 -5.67
N GLY A 835 12.64 -7.72 -6.48
CA GLY A 835 12.62 -8.86 -7.39
C GLY A 835 12.67 -8.44 -8.86
N SER A 836 12.24 -9.33 -9.72
CA SER A 836 12.22 -9.13 -11.16
C SER A 836 11.09 -8.21 -11.59
N SER A 837 11.28 -7.49 -12.70
CA SER A 837 10.29 -6.57 -13.25
C SER A 837 10.38 -6.47 -14.76
N SER A 838 9.29 -6.04 -15.39
CA SER A 838 9.21 -5.84 -16.83
C SER A 838 10.07 -4.66 -17.34
N HIS A 839 10.32 -3.68 -16.49
CA HIS A 839 11.04 -2.45 -16.84
C HIS A 839 11.92 -2.02 -15.66
N PRO A 840 12.95 -1.19 -15.87
CA PRO A 840 13.72 -0.62 -14.78
C PRO A 840 12.83 0.15 -13.81
N TYR A 841 13.07 -0.03 -12.53
CA TYR A 841 12.28 0.59 -11.46
C TYR A 841 13.17 0.99 -10.29
N PHE A 842 12.64 1.86 -9.44
CA PHE A 842 13.21 2.18 -8.14
C PHE A 842 12.25 1.75 -7.04
N LEU A 843 12.74 1.05 -6.02
CA LEU A 843 11.96 0.58 -4.88
C LEU A 843 12.40 1.32 -3.62
N GLU A 844 11.44 1.87 -2.91
CA GLU A 844 11.62 2.57 -1.64
C GLU A 844 10.77 1.91 -0.56
N VAL A 845 11.35 1.76 0.63
CA VAL A 845 10.59 1.48 1.86
C VAL A 845 10.67 2.74 2.70
N TYR A 846 9.53 3.33 3.03
CA TYR A 846 9.47 4.59 3.74
C TYR A 846 8.30 4.64 4.73
N GLU A 847 8.21 5.69 5.53
CA GLU A 847 7.25 5.84 6.62
C GLU A 847 7.19 4.59 7.51
N GLY A 848 5.99 4.12 7.87
CA GLY A 848 5.75 2.94 8.72
C GLY A 848 5.81 1.59 8.02
N GLY A 849 6.38 1.51 6.79
CA GLY A 849 6.49 0.28 6.00
C GLY A 849 5.65 0.30 4.73
N ILE A 850 5.59 1.44 4.05
CA ILE A 850 5.05 1.55 2.70
C ILE A 850 6.16 1.18 1.72
N VAL A 851 5.86 0.26 0.81
CA VAL A 851 6.70 -0.07 -0.35
C VAL A 851 6.20 0.74 -1.53
N LYS A 852 7.04 1.64 -2.03
CA LYS A 852 6.78 2.45 -3.23
C LYS A 852 7.70 1.96 -4.34
N ILE A 853 7.12 1.66 -5.49
CA ILE A 853 7.85 1.21 -6.67
C ILE A 853 7.54 2.19 -7.79
N THR A 854 8.59 2.82 -8.33
CA THR A 854 8.47 3.85 -9.36
C THR A 854 9.11 3.36 -10.65
N PHE A 855 8.36 3.41 -11.72
CA PHE A 855 8.81 3.22 -13.10
C PHE A 855 8.77 4.58 -13.79
N ASP A 856 9.93 5.18 -13.99
CA ASP A 856 10.05 6.41 -14.78
C ASP A 856 10.34 6.05 -16.23
N SER A 857 9.68 6.76 -17.16
CA SER A 857 9.84 6.56 -18.62
C SER A 857 9.51 5.13 -19.09
N ILE A 858 8.49 4.49 -18.51
CA ILE A 858 8.10 3.10 -18.81
C ILE A 858 7.60 2.92 -20.26
N ASN A 859 7.03 3.95 -20.87
CA ASN A 859 6.52 3.96 -22.27
C ASN A 859 5.52 2.82 -22.56
N LEU A 860 4.60 2.56 -21.63
CA LEU A 860 3.62 1.48 -21.72
C LEU A 860 2.51 1.80 -22.73
N LEU A 861 2.47 1.06 -23.84
CA LEU A 861 1.51 1.32 -24.93
C LEU A 861 0.07 1.00 -24.51
N PRO A 862 -0.94 1.65 -25.12
CA PRO A 862 -2.33 1.31 -24.85
C PRO A 862 -2.69 -0.11 -25.33
N ALA A 863 -3.62 -0.76 -24.64
CA ALA A 863 -4.03 -2.15 -24.88
C ALA A 863 -4.49 -2.40 -26.33
N ASN A 864 -5.05 -1.39 -27.01
CA ASN A 864 -5.54 -1.46 -28.38
C ASN A 864 -4.46 -1.22 -29.44
N GLY A 865 -3.23 -0.88 -29.06
CA GLY A 865 -2.19 -0.40 -29.98
C GLY A 865 -0.91 -1.23 -30.04
N GLY A 866 -0.81 -2.34 -29.34
CA GLY A 866 0.43 -3.10 -29.25
C GLY A 866 0.26 -4.61 -29.04
N THR A 867 1.38 -5.35 -29.10
CA THR A 867 1.42 -6.73 -28.62
C THR A 867 1.19 -6.73 -27.11
N ALA A 868 0.61 -7.80 -26.57
CA ALA A 868 0.30 -7.91 -25.13
C ALA A 868 1.50 -7.50 -24.25
N GLN A 869 2.71 -7.92 -24.59
CA GLN A 869 3.94 -7.62 -23.86
C GLN A 869 4.29 -6.13 -23.74
N LYS A 870 3.88 -5.28 -24.71
CA LYS A 870 4.14 -3.83 -24.69
C LYS A 870 3.07 -3.03 -23.95
N THR A 871 1.99 -3.67 -23.55
CA THR A 871 0.84 -3.04 -22.88
C THR A 871 0.77 -3.39 -21.40
N TYR A 872 1.51 -4.45 -20.97
CA TYR A 872 1.61 -4.90 -19.57
C TYR A 872 2.95 -4.52 -18.94
N GLY A 873 2.90 -4.25 -17.66
CA GLY A 873 4.06 -4.20 -16.79
C GLY A 873 3.84 -5.09 -15.57
N PHE A 874 4.92 -5.46 -14.93
CA PHE A 874 4.88 -6.14 -13.63
C PHE A 874 6.13 -5.85 -12.82
N VAL A 875 6.03 -6.09 -11.53
CA VAL A 875 7.15 -6.11 -10.60
C VAL A 875 6.90 -7.12 -9.50
N GLU A 876 7.96 -7.76 -9.07
CA GLU A 876 7.96 -8.66 -7.93
C GLU A 876 8.82 -8.10 -6.79
N PHE A 877 8.40 -8.35 -5.57
CA PHE A 877 9.22 -8.15 -4.37
C PHE A 877 8.89 -9.21 -3.32
N ARG A 878 9.84 -9.47 -2.43
CA ARG A 878 9.69 -10.44 -1.33
C ARG A 878 9.79 -9.74 0.01
N ALA A 879 9.08 -10.27 1.02
CA ALA A 879 9.19 -9.81 2.39
C ALA A 879 8.93 -10.96 3.38
N SER A 880 9.63 -10.92 4.51
CA SER A 880 9.47 -11.92 5.57
C SER A 880 8.44 -11.47 6.60
N GLN A 881 7.81 -12.44 7.24
CA GLN A 881 6.96 -12.19 8.40
C GLN A 881 7.81 -11.70 9.59
N LYS A 882 7.23 -10.83 10.44
CA LYS A 882 7.85 -10.51 11.74
C LYS A 882 8.03 -11.77 12.57
N PRO A 883 9.14 -11.91 13.29
CA PRO A 883 9.33 -13.04 14.18
C PRO A 883 8.25 -13.07 15.28
N ASN A 884 7.81 -14.29 15.63
CA ASN A 884 6.83 -14.54 16.68
C ASN A 884 5.42 -13.98 16.46
N ASN A 885 4.98 -13.85 15.21
CA ASN A 885 3.57 -13.59 14.92
C ASN A 885 2.69 -14.67 15.57
N PRO A 886 1.63 -14.31 16.32
CA PRO A 886 0.75 -15.29 16.93
C PRO A 886 0.02 -16.15 15.90
N THR A 887 -0.25 -17.41 16.25
CA THR A 887 -1.18 -18.26 15.48
C THR A 887 -2.54 -17.59 15.35
N GLY A 888 -3.09 -17.62 14.15
CA GLY A 888 -4.36 -16.97 13.81
C GLY A 888 -4.23 -15.54 13.32
N THR A 889 -3.02 -14.94 13.33
CA THR A 889 -2.77 -13.63 12.71
C THR A 889 -3.16 -13.66 11.23
N VAL A 890 -3.86 -12.63 10.79
CA VAL A 890 -4.24 -12.45 9.39
C VAL A 890 -3.32 -11.42 8.75
N ILE A 891 -2.78 -11.77 7.59
CA ILE A 891 -2.00 -10.88 6.74
C ILE A 891 -2.87 -10.55 5.53
N ASP A 892 -3.28 -9.31 5.42
CA ASP A 892 -3.93 -8.77 4.22
C ASP A 892 -2.95 -7.85 3.50
N ASN A 893 -2.85 -7.98 2.18
CA ASN A 893 -2.06 -7.08 1.35
C ASN A 893 -2.82 -6.64 0.11
N ARG A 894 -2.65 -5.36 -0.25
CA ARG A 894 -3.25 -4.72 -1.41
C ARG A 894 -2.38 -3.57 -1.87
N ALA A 895 -2.14 -3.47 -3.16
CA ALA A 895 -1.42 -2.37 -3.76
C ALA A 895 -2.37 -1.41 -4.50
N THR A 896 -1.91 -0.18 -4.68
CA THR A 896 -2.54 0.84 -5.53
C THR A 896 -1.57 1.21 -6.64
N VAL A 897 -2.05 1.21 -7.89
CA VAL A 897 -1.26 1.51 -9.10
C VAL A 897 -1.71 2.86 -9.67
N TYR A 898 -0.77 3.77 -9.82
CA TYR A 898 -0.94 5.11 -10.39
C TYR A 898 -0.36 5.12 -11.80
N PHE A 899 -1.15 5.49 -12.79
CA PHE A 899 -0.76 5.60 -14.19
C PHE A 899 -0.71 7.07 -14.59
N ASP A 900 0.46 7.66 -14.73
CA ASP A 900 0.64 9.10 -14.96
C ASP A 900 -0.23 9.92 -13.98
N TYR A 901 -1.18 10.71 -14.53
CA TYR A 901 -2.08 11.61 -13.78
C TYR A 901 -3.53 11.08 -13.72
N ARG A 902 -3.75 9.78 -13.90
CA ARG A 902 -5.09 9.17 -13.93
C ARG A 902 -5.52 8.72 -12.54
N LEU A 903 -6.83 8.50 -12.38
CA LEU A 903 -7.39 7.89 -11.18
C LEU A 903 -6.68 6.58 -10.86
N PRO A 904 -6.17 6.40 -9.63
CA PRO A 904 -5.44 5.20 -9.27
C PRO A 904 -6.33 3.96 -9.31
N SER A 905 -5.71 2.84 -9.66
CA SER A 905 -6.35 1.53 -9.73
C SER A 905 -5.89 0.66 -8.57
N GLY A 906 -6.81 0.24 -7.72
CA GLY A 906 -6.51 -0.71 -6.66
C GLY A 906 -6.49 -2.14 -7.18
N THR A 907 -5.55 -2.95 -6.68
CA THR A 907 -5.52 -4.40 -6.94
C THR A 907 -6.60 -5.13 -6.11
N ASN A 908 -6.76 -6.43 -6.36
CA ASN A 908 -7.41 -7.33 -5.42
C ASN A 908 -6.60 -7.39 -4.10
N THR A 909 -7.24 -7.86 -3.03
CA THR A 909 -6.57 -8.16 -1.77
C THR A 909 -6.14 -9.63 -1.76
N VAL A 910 -4.88 -9.90 -1.44
CA VAL A 910 -4.38 -11.23 -1.09
C VAL A 910 -4.41 -11.37 0.43
N ARG A 911 -4.73 -12.58 0.90
CA ARG A 911 -4.94 -12.83 2.32
C ARG A 911 -4.30 -14.13 2.74
N TRP A 912 -3.63 -14.13 3.91
CA TRP A 912 -3.10 -15.32 4.56
C TRP A 912 -3.50 -15.35 6.03
N ARG A 913 -3.49 -16.56 6.59
CA ARG A 913 -3.61 -16.81 8.02
C ARG A 913 -2.40 -17.58 8.51
N ILE A 914 -1.79 -17.13 9.58
CA ILE A 914 -0.60 -17.76 10.16
C ILE A 914 -1.01 -18.94 11.04
N ASP A 915 -0.32 -20.08 10.86
CA ASP A 915 -0.38 -21.22 11.76
C ASP A 915 0.96 -21.98 11.72
N HIS A 916 1.09 -23.12 12.42
CA HIS A 916 2.31 -23.91 12.44
C HIS A 916 2.19 -25.12 11.54
N PHE A 917 3.14 -25.29 10.61
CA PHE A 917 3.26 -26.49 9.78
C PHE A 917 3.86 -27.64 10.61
N PRO A 918 3.34 -28.87 10.56
CA PRO A 918 2.24 -29.35 9.69
C PRO A 918 0.84 -29.35 10.33
N ASP A 919 0.63 -28.74 11.47
CA ASP A 919 -0.58 -28.88 12.30
C ASP A 919 -1.87 -28.44 11.60
N PHE A 920 -1.80 -27.47 10.69
CA PHE A 920 -2.95 -27.02 9.92
C PHE A 920 -3.26 -27.91 8.70
N VAL A 921 -2.35 -28.79 8.29
CA VAL A 921 -2.60 -29.67 7.14
C VAL A 921 -3.46 -30.86 7.56
N ARG A 922 -4.49 -31.13 6.81
CA ARG A 922 -5.41 -32.23 7.10
C ARG A 922 -4.66 -33.56 7.14
N VAL A 923 -4.90 -34.32 8.19
CA VAL A 923 -4.44 -35.70 8.31
C VAL A 923 -5.64 -36.61 8.10
N LEU A 924 -5.49 -37.62 7.31
CA LEU A 924 -6.54 -38.62 7.15
C LEU A 924 -6.69 -39.37 8.49
N THR A 925 -7.59 -38.87 9.33
CA THR A 925 -8.01 -39.61 10.52
C THR A 925 -9.16 -40.54 10.13
N SER A 926 -9.19 -41.74 10.69
CA SER A 926 -10.17 -42.82 10.42
C SER A 926 -11.66 -42.45 10.64
N SER A 927 -11.95 -41.19 10.89
CA SER A 927 -13.32 -40.70 11.15
C SER A 927 -14.04 -40.13 9.93
N GLN A 928 -13.39 -39.96 8.79
CA GLN A 928 -14.10 -39.63 7.54
C GLN A 928 -14.50 -40.92 6.85
N GLU A 929 -15.80 -41.19 6.77
CA GLU A 929 -16.33 -42.25 5.91
C GLU A 929 -15.99 -41.91 4.45
N VAL A 930 -15.17 -42.74 3.85
CA VAL A 930 -14.97 -42.69 2.40
C VAL A 930 -16.21 -43.26 1.77
N PHE A 931 -16.93 -42.39 1.07
CA PHE A 931 -18.14 -42.82 0.35
C PHE A 931 -17.78 -43.17 -1.08
N VAL A 932 -17.77 -44.47 -1.39
CA VAL A 932 -17.73 -44.95 -2.76
C VAL A 932 -19.20 -45.19 -3.20
N PRO A 933 -19.69 -44.48 -4.22
CA PRO A 933 -21.07 -44.63 -4.65
C PRO A 933 -21.42 -46.07 -4.95
N GLY A 934 -22.50 -46.57 -4.34
CA GLY A 934 -22.97 -47.95 -4.53
C GLY A 934 -22.22 -49.01 -3.70
N VAL A 935 -21.29 -48.64 -2.83
CA VAL A 935 -20.58 -49.55 -1.92
C VAL A 935 -20.96 -49.27 -0.50
N LYS A 936 -21.36 -50.30 0.24
CA LYS A 936 -21.62 -50.24 1.68
C LYS A 936 -20.73 -51.25 2.39
N VAL A 937 -20.13 -50.90 3.52
CA VAL A 937 -19.35 -51.81 4.34
C VAL A 937 -20.05 -51.97 5.69
N ASP A 938 -20.52 -53.20 5.97
CA ASP A 938 -21.12 -53.53 7.26
C ASP A 938 -20.06 -54.19 8.15
N ILE A 939 -19.99 -53.80 9.44
CA ILE A 939 -18.98 -54.23 10.39
C ILE A 939 -19.69 -54.82 11.63
N TYR A 940 -19.46 -56.12 11.88
CA TYR A 940 -20.12 -56.79 12.97
C TYR A 940 -19.33 -58.01 13.48
N PRO A 941 -19.37 -58.27 14.82
CA PRO A 941 -19.72 -57.32 15.88
C PRO A 941 -18.65 -56.25 16.06
N ASN A 942 -19.03 -55.02 16.35
CA ASN A 942 -18.08 -53.97 16.73
C ASN A 942 -18.73 -53.10 17.85
N PRO A 943 -18.30 -53.23 19.09
CA PRO A 943 -17.04 -53.83 19.62
C PRO A 943 -17.01 -55.36 19.56
N PHE A 944 -15.77 -55.93 19.39
CA PHE A 944 -15.51 -57.38 19.35
C PHE A 944 -14.48 -57.82 20.39
N SER A 945 -14.57 -59.09 20.79
CA SER A 945 -13.63 -59.72 21.73
C SER A 945 -12.71 -60.78 21.12
N GLU A 946 -13.17 -61.46 20.07
CA GLU A 946 -12.40 -62.47 19.36
C GLU A 946 -12.21 -62.17 17.88
N MET A 947 -13.26 -61.79 17.17
CA MET A 947 -13.25 -61.55 15.74
C MET A 947 -14.29 -60.51 15.35
N VAL A 948 -13.99 -59.68 14.33
CA VAL A 948 -14.93 -58.77 13.65
C VAL A 948 -14.94 -59.10 12.16
N THR A 949 -16.11 -59.04 11.57
CA THR A 949 -16.33 -59.23 10.12
C THR A 949 -16.60 -57.88 9.46
N LEU A 950 -15.89 -57.59 8.36
CA LEU A 950 -16.16 -56.46 7.47
C LEU A 950 -16.76 -57.06 6.18
N GLU A 951 -18.01 -56.74 5.86
CA GLU A 951 -18.73 -57.25 4.68
C GLU A 951 -18.95 -56.10 3.69
N VAL A 952 -18.38 -56.18 2.47
CA VAL A 952 -18.53 -55.19 1.41
C VAL A 952 -19.72 -55.55 0.55
N LYS A 953 -20.73 -54.68 0.47
CA LYS A 953 -21.97 -54.85 -0.31
C LYS A 953 -22.03 -53.83 -1.45
N GLY A 954 -22.74 -54.21 -2.54
CA GLY A 954 -23.03 -53.37 -3.67
C GLY A 954 -22.06 -53.45 -4.83
N ARG A 955 -20.82 -53.91 -4.60
CA ARG A 955 -19.81 -54.16 -5.62
C ARG A 955 -18.95 -55.35 -5.25
N GLN A 956 -18.56 -56.16 -6.23
CA GLN A 956 -17.68 -57.32 -6.04
C GLN A 956 -16.24 -56.92 -6.25
N TYR A 957 -15.35 -57.32 -5.36
CA TYR A 957 -13.91 -57.03 -5.41
C TYR A 957 -13.12 -58.35 -5.44
N ASN A 958 -12.14 -58.42 -6.32
CA ASN A 958 -11.32 -59.65 -6.47
C ASN A 958 -10.21 -59.70 -5.40
N ARG A 959 -9.79 -58.55 -4.91
CA ARG A 959 -8.74 -58.45 -3.88
C ARG A 959 -9.01 -57.22 -3.00
N LEU A 960 -9.10 -57.46 -1.71
CA LEU A 960 -9.21 -56.42 -0.68
C LEU A 960 -7.96 -56.44 0.20
N GLN A 961 -7.44 -55.29 0.49
CA GLN A 961 -6.37 -55.05 1.49
C GLN A 961 -6.97 -54.32 2.64
N LEU A 962 -6.82 -54.87 3.84
CA LEU A 962 -7.20 -54.24 5.08
C LEU A 962 -5.96 -53.86 5.88
N ASN A 963 -5.84 -52.62 6.19
CA ASN A 963 -4.82 -52.07 7.08
C ASN A 963 -5.48 -51.63 8.39
N VAL A 964 -4.92 -52.05 9.53
CA VAL A 964 -5.40 -51.66 10.87
C VAL A 964 -4.29 -50.86 11.59
N TYR A 965 -4.65 -49.73 12.09
CA TYR A 965 -3.73 -48.76 12.74
C TYR A 965 -4.13 -48.52 14.22
N ASP A 966 -3.17 -48.28 15.07
CA ASP A 966 -3.41 -47.77 16.43
C ASP A 966 -3.80 -46.27 16.41
N LEU A 967 -4.09 -45.69 17.54
CA LEU A 967 -4.46 -44.29 17.70
C LEU A 967 -3.31 -43.32 17.34
N SER A 968 -2.06 -43.77 17.29
CA SER A 968 -0.91 -42.99 16.85
C SER A 968 -0.70 -43.02 15.33
N GLY A 969 -1.52 -43.80 14.58
CA GLY A 969 -1.40 -44.01 13.15
C GLY A 969 -0.35 -45.05 12.75
N LYS A 970 0.20 -45.82 13.70
CA LYS A 970 1.12 -46.93 13.42
C LYS A 970 0.34 -48.13 12.86
N LEU A 971 0.78 -48.67 11.71
CA LEU A 971 0.23 -49.88 11.14
C LEU A 971 0.51 -51.07 12.07
N ILE A 972 -0.54 -51.68 12.62
CA ILE A 972 -0.46 -52.83 13.50
C ILE A 972 -0.69 -54.13 12.75
N GLN A 973 -1.62 -54.12 11.78
CA GLN A 973 -1.97 -55.32 11.06
C GLN A 973 -2.30 -54.97 9.57
N GLN A 974 -1.81 -55.80 8.65
CA GLN A 974 -2.18 -55.77 7.23
C GLN A 974 -2.60 -57.14 6.78
N LYS A 975 -3.76 -57.25 6.16
CA LYS A 975 -4.29 -58.51 5.61
C LYS A 975 -4.86 -58.33 4.23
N PHE A 976 -4.75 -59.38 3.39
CA PHE A 976 -5.32 -59.42 2.04
C PHE A 976 -6.42 -60.47 2.00
N PHE A 977 -7.50 -60.16 1.32
CA PHE A 977 -8.66 -61.00 1.17
C PHE A 977 -9.04 -61.11 -0.31
N ASN A 978 -9.41 -62.29 -0.77
CA ASN A 978 -9.90 -62.54 -2.13
C ASN A 978 -11.41 -62.67 -2.17
N SER A 979 -12.10 -62.04 -1.21
CA SER A 979 -13.57 -62.04 -1.08
C SER A 979 -14.06 -60.73 -0.53
N ASN A 980 -15.33 -60.41 -0.69
CA ASN A 980 -15.97 -59.25 -0.12
C ASN A 980 -16.20 -59.35 1.39
N ILE A 981 -15.81 -60.46 2.01
CA ILE A 981 -15.92 -60.65 3.47
C ILE A 981 -14.52 -60.78 4.03
N CYS A 982 -14.19 -59.89 4.97
CA CYS A 982 -12.89 -59.82 5.67
C CYS A 982 -13.06 -60.15 7.13
N HIS A 983 -12.36 -61.15 7.64
CA HIS A 983 -12.36 -61.49 9.05
C HIS A 983 -11.07 -60.99 9.72
N VAL A 984 -11.26 -60.17 10.77
CA VAL A 984 -10.17 -59.63 11.58
C VAL A 984 -10.25 -60.25 12.96
N TYR A 985 -9.25 -61.04 13.30
CA TYR A 985 -9.12 -61.64 14.61
C TYR A 985 -8.38 -60.71 15.58
N ARG A 986 -8.68 -60.83 16.83
CA ARG A 986 -8.04 -60.04 17.91
C ARG A 986 -6.52 -60.21 17.94
N ASP A 987 -6.03 -61.46 17.75
CA ASP A 987 -4.62 -61.86 17.71
C ASP A 987 -3.71 -60.94 18.61
N GLN A 988 -3.02 -59.98 17.98
CA GLN A 988 -2.09 -59.06 18.65
C GLN A 988 -2.71 -57.72 19.06
N LEU A 989 -4.04 -57.53 18.88
CA LEU A 989 -4.71 -56.30 19.23
C LEU A 989 -5.07 -56.24 20.71
N ALA A 990 -4.49 -55.35 21.46
CA ALA A 990 -4.87 -55.05 22.85
C ALA A 990 -6.31 -54.47 22.90
N ALA A 991 -6.96 -54.53 24.07
CA ALA A 991 -8.24 -53.85 24.23
C ALA A 991 -8.07 -52.33 23.95
N GLY A 992 -8.91 -51.78 23.08
CA GLY A 992 -8.75 -50.36 22.67
C GLY A 992 -9.45 -50.05 21.34
N ILE A 993 -9.25 -48.84 20.89
CA ILE A 993 -9.81 -48.33 19.61
C ILE A 993 -8.69 -48.35 18.55
N TYR A 994 -9.00 -48.90 17.41
CA TYR A 994 -8.14 -48.98 16.24
C TYR A 994 -8.85 -48.34 15.04
N SER A 995 -8.08 -47.75 14.12
CA SER A 995 -8.59 -47.33 12.84
C SER A 995 -8.29 -48.38 11.76
N TYR A 996 -9.16 -48.51 10.77
CA TYR A 996 -8.89 -49.36 9.62
C TYR A 996 -9.06 -48.62 8.30
N GLN A 997 -8.36 -49.12 7.31
CA GLN A 997 -8.52 -48.73 5.91
C GLN A 997 -8.75 -50.01 5.07
N LEU A 998 -9.81 -49.98 4.26
CA LEU A 998 -10.09 -51.06 3.28
C LEU A 998 -9.78 -50.54 1.89
N ILE A 999 -8.89 -51.21 1.20
CA ILE A 999 -8.33 -50.81 -0.08
C ILE A 999 -8.54 -51.94 -1.10
N SER A 1000 -8.91 -51.61 -2.33
CA SER A 1000 -8.89 -52.54 -3.48
C SER A 1000 -8.21 -51.88 -4.67
N GLU A 1001 -7.25 -52.59 -5.29
CA GLU A 1001 -6.53 -52.11 -6.49
C GLU A 1001 -5.93 -50.69 -6.29
N GLY A 1002 -5.40 -50.41 -5.09
CA GLY A 1002 -4.85 -49.12 -4.70
C GLY A 1002 -5.88 -48.03 -4.33
N GLN A 1003 -7.17 -48.27 -4.56
CA GLN A 1003 -8.24 -47.35 -4.16
C GLN A 1003 -8.72 -47.61 -2.73
N LEU A 1004 -8.83 -46.56 -1.94
CA LEU A 1004 -9.45 -46.59 -0.62
C LEU A 1004 -10.96 -46.72 -0.76
N ILE A 1005 -11.51 -47.86 -0.29
CA ILE A 1005 -12.95 -48.16 -0.39
C ILE A 1005 -13.73 -47.70 0.81
N ASN A 1006 -13.15 -47.90 1.99
CA ASN A 1006 -13.80 -47.56 3.22
C ASN A 1006 -12.78 -47.35 4.36
N THR A 1007 -13.14 -46.53 5.31
CA THR A 1007 -12.40 -46.33 6.57
C THR A 1007 -13.37 -46.36 7.73
N GLY A 1008 -12.89 -46.75 8.91
CA GLY A 1008 -13.71 -46.72 10.11
C GLY A 1008 -12.92 -47.09 11.36
N LYS A 1009 -13.67 -47.42 12.42
CA LYS A 1009 -13.10 -47.76 13.71
C LYS A 1009 -13.42 -49.21 14.07
N LEU A 1010 -12.43 -49.92 14.57
CA LEU A 1010 -12.55 -51.24 15.21
C LEU A 1010 -12.37 -51.04 16.74
N ILE A 1011 -13.29 -51.57 17.52
CA ILE A 1011 -13.24 -51.47 18.97
C ILE A 1011 -13.02 -52.88 19.53
N VAL A 1012 -11.86 -53.10 20.13
CA VAL A 1012 -11.49 -54.38 20.78
C VAL A 1012 -11.82 -54.28 22.25
N ARG A 1013 -12.58 -55.27 22.75
CA ARG A 1013 -12.92 -55.41 24.19
C ARG A 1013 -11.90 -56.24 24.95
#